data_bc4d13e202a88f4b3b27a429632d3f56
#
_entry.id   bc4d13e202a88f4b3b27a429632d3f56
#
_cell.length_a   1.000
_cell.length_b   1.000
_cell.length_c   1.000
_cell.angle_alpha   90.00
_cell.angle_beta   90.00
_cell.angle_gamma   90.00
#
_symmetry.space_group_name_H-M   'P 1'
#
loop_
_entity.id
_entity.type
_entity.pdbx_description
1 polymer ?
#
loop_
_entity_poly.entity_id
_entity_poly.type
_entity_poly.pdbx_seq_one_letter_code
_entity_poly.pdbx_strand_id
1 'polypeptide(L)'
;MSDTPTQAPPTGVPLAALLAGAGAPRPAKLLLGPLTGPARLPVADDDAGAPGRGLAVLFWRGGVHVLAYDRADGGCPQCLCWFLTRQATPRPTAPYGEPAPDAAARPAAPRSEPAPDPAPASRSAARAEALWHGLGPALQGVVVRLAARLLRDGHPAGALATVDRASGAVQSGQVPPRAGCPGCLPSAATTEVVFGAVPELLVKAEGTLRSRRPLPPTLVSDYVAPHALFREPLVDLDGPVPAAQVGLPLGNGDLEPGIGRSPSFTASRRTAVLEGLERYTGFHFRPTEGIVEASLADLGARAVDPRTLGYHAEESYARDDFPFAPLGEDEVVRWVPVTPLGDGPARHLPEPALTWVRPPGARKPFFYDTSNGFALGQSPEEATLHGILEIVERDAFLLTWYRRLLLPELRLGPADRELRDLLERVEIVTGFRVRLFWAALDTGIPVVLALAQRASASGPCTFVSTGAGLHPRAAAESAVFEVAAILSAVVHSFDENRERALRLAEDFRLVRTMADHSLLGALPTSRQWFDFLDTPDRPELSLAEATAASPVAATLDGDLDEVRARIEAVGAHVYVADVTTPELRWRGLECTRTFVPGFLPMTFGHDTRRLVGLPRLDDARLPYVSLLPPGRTPADLPPHPFP
;
A
#
# COMPACT_ATOMS: atom_id res chain seq x y z
N MET A 1 45.71 21.51 -16.96
CA MET A 1 45.79 21.52 -15.50
C MET A 1 46.23 20.11 -15.12
N SER A 2 47.43 20.00 -14.53
CA SER A 2 48.17 18.76 -14.30
C SER A 2 47.49 17.91 -13.23
N ASP A 3 46.93 16.75 -13.63
CA ASP A 3 46.57 15.68 -12.71
C ASP A 3 47.85 15.08 -12.10
N THR A 4 48.17 15.51 -10.90
CA THR A 4 49.12 14.81 -10.06
C THR A 4 48.48 13.52 -9.54
N PRO A 5 49.07 12.34 -9.75
CA PRO A 5 48.52 11.11 -9.19
C PRO A 5 48.55 11.20 -7.67
N THR A 6 47.36 11.21 -7.06
CA THR A 6 47.19 11.19 -5.61
C THR A 6 47.79 9.89 -5.06
N GLN A 7 48.86 10.00 -4.30
CA GLN A 7 49.49 8.86 -3.60
C GLN A 7 48.45 8.13 -2.73
N ALA A 8 48.49 6.81 -2.76
CA ALA A 8 47.68 5.96 -1.90
C ALA A 8 47.93 6.31 -0.41
N PRO A 9 46.87 6.35 0.44
CA PRO A 9 47.06 6.67 1.84
C PRO A 9 47.94 5.62 2.55
N PRO A 10 48.74 6.04 3.52
CA PRO A 10 49.61 5.13 4.25
C PRO A 10 48.76 4.12 5.04
N THR A 11 49.19 2.86 5.08
CA THR A 11 48.53 1.78 5.83
C THR A 11 48.61 2.07 7.34
N GLY A 12 47.48 1.89 8.04
CA GLY A 12 47.41 2.07 9.50
C GLY A 12 46.96 3.46 9.98
N VAL A 13 46.64 4.39 9.09
CA VAL A 13 46.16 5.72 9.51
C VAL A 13 44.64 5.68 9.78
N PRO A 14 44.16 6.22 10.92
CA PRO A 14 42.73 6.30 11.21
C PRO A 14 41.96 7.13 10.16
N LEU A 15 40.73 6.74 9.87
CA LEU A 15 39.87 7.44 8.89
C LEU A 15 39.73 8.95 9.18
N ALA A 16 39.61 9.33 10.46
CA ALA A 16 39.50 10.73 10.86
C ALA A 16 40.74 11.57 10.46
N ALA A 17 41.94 11.00 10.56
CA ALA A 17 43.16 11.67 10.14
C ALA A 17 43.28 11.80 8.60
N LEU A 18 42.83 10.79 7.89
CA LEU A 18 42.76 10.83 6.41
C LEU A 18 41.74 11.85 5.89
N LEU A 19 40.60 12.00 6.54
CA LEU A 19 39.61 13.03 6.23
C LEU A 19 40.17 14.44 6.48
N ALA A 20 40.87 14.66 7.56
CA ALA A 20 41.53 15.93 7.86
C ALA A 20 42.63 16.25 6.82
N GLY A 21 43.41 15.27 6.43
CA GLY A 21 44.42 15.40 5.37
C GLY A 21 43.81 15.67 3.97
N ALA A 22 42.58 15.23 3.72
CA ALA A 22 41.83 15.51 2.51
C ALA A 22 41.13 16.88 2.49
N GLY A 23 41.33 17.71 3.54
CA GLY A 23 40.72 19.03 3.66
C GLY A 23 39.20 19.01 3.87
N ALA A 24 38.66 17.88 4.35
CA ALA A 24 37.23 17.76 4.64
C ALA A 24 36.88 18.48 5.97
N PRO A 25 35.71 19.13 6.07
CA PRO A 25 35.21 19.65 7.34
C PRO A 25 35.10 18.51 8.37
N ARG A 26 35.38 18.79 9.63
CA ARG A 26 35.18 17.80 10.70
C ARG A 26 33.70 17.48 10.80
N PRO A 27 33.26 16.21 10.67
CA PRO A 27 31.90 15.86 10.96
C PRO A 27 31.64 16.02 12.47
N ALA A 28 30.45 16.48 12.83
CA ALA A 28 30.06 16.58 14.24
C ALA A 28 30.13 15.20 14.92
N LYS A 29 29.86 14.14 14.17
CA LYS A 29 29.96 12.74 14.62
C LYS A 29 30.50 11.84 13.50
N LEU A 30 31.50 11.03 13.78
CA LEU A 30 32.03 10.01 12.87
C LEU A 30 31.79 8.62 13.45
N LEU A 31 31.03 7.79 12.74
CA LEU A 31 30.80 6.40 13.09
C LEU A 31 31.55 5.46 12.15
N LEU A 32 32.26 4.50 12.69
CA LEU A 32 32.91 3.42 11.96
C LEU A 32 32.50 2.10 12.56
N GLY A 33 31.88 1.19 11.77
CA GLY A 33 31.46 -0.07 12.34
C GLY A 33 31.00 -1.13 11.35
N PRO A 34 31.03 -2.41 11.76
CA PRO A 34 30.36 -3.47 11.03
C PRO A 34 28.86 -3.41 11.28
N LEU A 35 28.05 -3.69 10.24
CA LEU A 35 26.64 -3.99 10.40
C LEU A 35 26.48 -5.46 10.81
N THR A 36 26.04 -5.72 12.05
CA THR A 36 25.97 -7.08 12.63
C THR A 36 24.55 -7.64 12.71
N GLY A 37 23.61 -7.13 11.93
CA GLY A 37 22.20 -7.54 11.94
C GLY A 37 21.25 -6.40 12.34
N PRO A 38 19.95 -6.68 12.51
CA PRO A 38 18.94 -5.65 12.86
C PRO A 38 19.12 -5.06 14.27
N ALA A 39 20.04 -5.60 15.05
CA ALA A 39 20.37 -5.12 16.37
C ALA A 39 21.04 -3.73 16.30
N ARG A 40 20.75 -2.90 17.28
CA ARG A 40 21.27 -1.55 17.47
C ARG A 40 22.76 -1.48 17.20
N LEU A 41 23.17 -0.59 16.27
CA LEU A 41 24.57 -0.16 16.24
C LEU A 41 24.90 0.39 17.63
N PRO A 42 26.04 0.03 18.23
CA PRO A 42 26.45 0.67 19.45
C PRO A 42 26.66 2.16 19.15
N VAL A 43 25.69 2.97 19.48
CA VAL A 43 25.83 4.42 19.57
C VAL A 43 26.59 4.63 20.87
N ALA A 44 27.76 5.25 20.82
CA ALA A 44 28.40 5.69 22.04
C ALA A 44 27.38 6.53 22.82
N ASP A 45 27.09 6.14 24.07
CA ASP A 45 25.97 6.61 24.88
C ASP A 45 26.04 8.10 25.31
N ASP A 46 27.07 8.85 24.88
CA ASP A 46 27.35 10.17 25.43
C ASP A 46 26.49 11.33 24.88
N ASP A 47 25.62 11.11 23.87
CA ASP A 47 24.79 12.19 23.30
C ASP A 47 23.42 11.70 22.82
N ALA A 48 22.68 11.03 23.65
CA ALA A 48 21.33 10.50 23.28
C ALA A 48 20.26 11.57 22.95
N GLY A 49 20.59 12.85 22.99
CA GLY A 49 19.63 13.95 22.82
C GLY A 49 20.02 15.07 21.86
N ALA A 50 21.26 15.14 21.36
CA ALA A 50 21.66 16.29 20.53
C ALA A 50 21.31 16.07 19.04
N PRO A 51 20.58 17.02 18.40
CA PRO A 51 20.44 17.07 16.94
C PRO A 51 21.83 17.28 16.33
N GLY A 52 22.19 16.53 15.29
CA GLY A 52 23.50 16.72 14.67
C GLY A 52 23.69 15.93 13.39
N ARG A 53 24.37 16.59 12.46
CA ARG A 53 24.86 15.99 11.24
C ARG A 53 26.07 15.12 11.51
N GLY A 54 26.12 13.96 10.90
CA GLY A 54 27.21 13.01 11.06
C GLY A 54 27.58 12.31 9.76
N LEU A 55 28.71 11.60 9.83
CA LEU A 55 29.17 10.70 8.77
C LEU A 55 29.31 9.30 9.36
N ALA A 56 28.82 8.29 8.67
CA ALA A 56 29.01 6.89 9.02
C ALA A 56 29.72 6.15 7.89
N VAL A 57 30.68 5.30 8.24
CA VAL A 57 31.32 4.34 7.34
C VAL A 57 31.05 2.95 7.87
N LEU A 58 30.22 2.19 7.17
CA LEU A 58 29.66 0.94 7.62
C LEU A 58 30.03 -0.20 6.66
N PHE A 59 30.32 -1.37 7.21
CA PHE A 59 30.72 -2.56 6.45
C PHE A 59 29.58 -3.59 6.50
N TRP A 60 29.09 -3.98 5.32
CA TRP A 60 28.04 -4.97 5.20
C TRP A 60 28.25 -5.85 3.97
N ARG A 61 28.29 -7.19 4.19
CA ARG A 61 28.48 -8.23 3.16
C ARG A 61 29.59 -7.94 2.16
N GLY A 62 29.78 -7.56 1.19
CA GLY A 62 30.88 -7.19 0.29
C GLY A 62 31.01 -5.68 0.08
N GLY A 63 30.21 -4.86 0.76
CA GLY A 63 30.15 -3.43 0.54
C GLY A 63 30.72 -2.59 1.69
N VAL A 64 31.20 -1.40 1.34
CA VAL A 64 31.51 -0.31 2.27
C VAL A 64 30.53 0.82 1.98
N HIS A 65 29.75 1.19 2.99
CA HIS A 65 28.70 2.21 2.88
C HIS A 65 29.16 3.49 3.58
N VAL A 66 29.21 4.58 2.84
CA VAL A 66 29.56 5.91 3.35
C VAL A 66 28.28 6.74 3.36
N LEU A 67 27.79 7.10 4.55
CA LEU A 67 26.50 7.73 4.76
C LEU A 67 26.66 9.09 5.45
N ALA A 68 26.18 10.16 4.82
CA ALA A 68 25.94 11.44 5.48
C ALA A 68 24.52 11.44 6.06
N TYR A 69 24.37 11.74 7.34
CA TYR A 69 23.06 11.67 8.01
C TYR A 69 22.79 12.88 8.89
N ASP A 70 21.52 13.15 9.12
CA ASP A 70 21.01 14.03 10.15
C ASP A 70 19.92 13.30 10.93
N ARG A 71 19.99 13.34 12.25
CA ARG A 71 19.00 12.63 13.09
C ARG A 71 17.63 13.29 13.06
N ALA A 72 17.57 14.59 12.81
CA ALA A 72 16.31 15.33 12.68
C ALA A 72 15.59 15.01 11.35
N ASP A 73 16.36 14.96 10.25
CA ASP A 73 15.81 14.74 8.90
C ASP A 73 15.68 13.25 8.52
N GLY A 74 16.17 12.34 9.36
CA GLY A 74 16.13 10.90 9.13
C GLY A 74 17.27 10.37 8.27
N GLY A 75 17.10 9.15 7.71
CA GLY A 75 18.13 8.50 6.89
C GLY A 75 19.41 8.16 7.64
N CYS A 76 19.34 7.89 8.94
CA CYS A 76 20.47 7.64 9.82
C CYS A 76 21.08 6.23 9.62
N PRO A 77 22.22 5.91 10.25
CA PRO A 77 22.83 4.57 10.18
C PRO A 77 21.90 3.43 10.60
N GLN A 78 20.98 3.66 11.55
CA GLN A 78 19.97 2.66 11.96
C GLN A 78 18.94 2.41 10.87
N CYS A 79 18.53 3.45 10.13
CA CYS A 79 17.67 3.29 8.95
C CYS A 79 18.36 2.44 7.91
N LEU A 80 19.62 2.77 7.53
CA LEU A 80 20.39 1.98 6.57
C LEU A 80 20.52 0.52 6.99
N CYS A 81 20.86 0.27 8.27
CA CYS A 81 20.98 -1.07 8.81
C CYS A 81 19.69 -1.87 8.64
N TRP A 82 18.56 -1.27 8.96
CA TRP A 82 17.26 -1.91 8.85
C TRP A 82 16.91 -2.28 7.40
N PHE A 83 17.13 -1.35 6.43
CA PHE A 83 16.86 -1.63 5.02
C PHE A 83 17.75 -2.73 4.47
N LEU A 84 19.06 -2.68 4.74
CA LEU A 84 20.00 -3.69 4.24
C LEU A 84 19.73 -5.08 4.82
N THR A 85 19.36 -5.18 6.09
CA THR A 85 19.08 -6.48 6.72
C THR A 85 17.75 -7.07 6.30
N ARG A 86 16.73 -6.24 6.11
CA ARG A 86 15.39 -6.66 5.69
C ARG A 86 15.37 -7.25 4.28
N GLN A 87 16.14 -6.68 3.36
CA GLN A 87 16.24 -7.19 2.00
C GLN A 87 17.12 -8.45 1.86
N ALA A 88 17.75 -8.88 2.95
CA ALA A 88 18.59 -10.08 2.94
C ALA A 88 17.79 -11.41 2.90
N THR A 89 16.48 -11.39 3.08
CA THR A 89 15.60 -12.55 2.93
C THR A 89 15.62 -13.11 1.50
N PRO A 90 15.54 -14.45 1.32
CA PRO A 90 15.55 -15.08 -0.01
C PRO A 90 14.42 -14.56 -0.91
N ARG A 91 14.68 -14.47 -2.21
CA ARG A 91 13.66 -14.17 -3.21
C ARG A 91 12.67 -15.34 -3.30
N PRO A 92 11.34 -15.11 -3.35
CA PRO A 92 10.40 -16.14 -3.81
C PRO A 92 10.76 -16.54 -5.25
N THR A 93 10.64 -17.81 -5.56
CA THR A 93 11.00 -18.37 -6.88
C THR A 93 9.90 -18.18 -7.93
N ALA A 94 8.72 -17.71 -7.55
CA ALA A 94 7.59 -17.50 -8.47
C ALA A 94 7.29 -16.00 -8.66
N PRO A 95 6.98 -15.54 -9.89
CA PRO A 95 6.63 -14.14 -10.16
C PRO A 95 5.30 -13.72 -9.50
N TYR A 96 4.45 -14.65 -9.16
CA TYR A 96 3.22 -14.45 -8.41
C TYR A 96 3.26 -15.36 -7.20
N GLY A 97 3.92 -14.90 -6.14
CA GLY A 97 4.02 -15.64 -4.89
C GLY A 97 2.64 -15.99 -4.33
N GLU A 98 2.55 -17.07 -3.57
CA GLU A 98 1.36 -17.38 -2.80
C GLU A 98 0.94 -16.13 -2.04
N PRO A 99 -0.38 -15.84 -1.97
CA PRO A 99 -0.88 -14.66 -1.24
C PRO A 99 -0.39 -14.72 0.19
N ALA A 100 -0.09 -13.56 0.74
CA ALA A 100 0.24 -13.43 2.15
C ALA A 100 -0.81 -14.18 2.98
N PRO A 101 -0.41 -14.93 4.00
CA PRO A 101 -1.35 -15.65 4.82
C PRO A 101 -2.40 -14.69 5.37
N ASP A 102 -3.61 -15.20 5.50
CA ASP A 102 -4.81 -14.52 6.00
C ASP A 102 -4.50 -13.38 6.96
N ALA A 103 -5.17 -12.23 6.80
CA ALA A 103 -5.03 -11.12 7.75
C ALA A 103 -5.34 -11.53 9.19
N ALA A 104 -6.12 -12.60 9.37
CA ALA A 104 -6.36 -13.26 10.65
C ALA A 104 -5.15 -14.04 11.18
N ALA A 105 -4.33 -14.58 10.27
CA ALA A 105 -3.09 -15.28 10.55
C ALA A 105 -1.85 -14.38 10.34
N ARG A 106 -2.03 -13.10 9.98
CA ARG A 106 -0.90 -12.18 9.84
C ARG A 106 -0.14 -12.17 11.17
N PRO A 107 1.13 -12.60 11.19
CA PRO A 107 1.87 -12.68 12.44
C PRO A 107 1.90 -11.29 13.09
N ALA A 108 1.78 -11.25 14.40
CA ALA A 108 2.20 -10.09 15.16
C ALA A 108 3.58 -9.67 14.65
N ALA A 109 3.81 -8.37 14.52
CA ALA A 109 5.09 -7.83 14.05
C ALA A 109 6.22 -8.69 14.59
N PRO A 110 7.21 -9.07 13.75
CA PRO A 110 8.18 -10.08 14.13
C PRO A 110 8.63 -9.79 15.56
N ARG A 111 8.50 -10.79 16.42
CA ARG A 111 9.05 -10.70 17.77
C ARG A 111 10.47 -10.20 17.58
N SER A 112 10.80 -9.06 18.16
CA SER A 112 12.20 -8.73 18.35
C SER A 112 12.75 -9.96 19.07
N GLU A 113 13.47 -10.82 18.34
CA GLU A 113 14.30 -11.81 19.02
C GLU A 113 15.04 -11.06 20.12
N PRO A 114 15.09 -11.59 21.35
CA PRO A 114 15.89 -10.96 22.39
C PRO A 114 17.25 -10.70 21.74
N ALA A 115 17.60 -9.41 21.61
CA ALA A 115 18.83 -9.01 20.95
C ALA A 115 19.96 -9.81 21.62
N PRO A 116 20.83 -10.48 20.87
CA PRO A 116 22.01 -11.09 21.46
C PRO A 116 22.71 -9.99 22.26
N ASP A 117 23.15 -10.31 23.45
CA ASP A 117 23.84 -9.39 24.36
C ASP A 117 24.82 -8.51 23.57
N PRO A 118 24.71 -7.18 23.64
CA PRO A 118 25.56 -6.30 22.88
C PRO A 118 27.01 -6.64 23.20
N ALA A 119 27.78 -7.05 22.20
CA ALA A 119 29.21 -7.18 22.34
C ALA A 119 29.75 -5.87 22.92
N PRO A 120 30.59 -5.87 23.95
CA PRO A 120 31.07 -4.65 24.57
C PRO A 120 31.64 -3.70 23.51
N ALA A 121 31.32 -2.41 23.64
CA ALA A 121 31.64 -1.36 22.64
C ALA A 121 33.12 -1.40 22.18
N SER A 122 34.03 -1.80 23.05
CA SER A 122 35.45 -2.00 22.76
C SER A 122 35.72 -3.08 21.69
N ARG A 123 34.94 -4.18 21.68
CA ARG A 123 35.10 -5.25 20.66
C ARG A 123 34.56 -4.83 19.29
N SER A 124 33.54 -3.99 19.28
CA SER A 124 32.96 -3.45 18.04
C SER A 124 33.91 -2.46 17.37
N ALA A 125 34.52 -1.57 18.12
CA ALA A 125 35.51 -0.61 17.62
C ALA A 125 36.76 -1.29 17.06
N ALA A 126 37.33 -2.26 17.78
CA ALA A 126 38.49 -3.01 17.30
C ALA A 126 38.21 -3.80 16.03
N ARG A 127 36.98 -4.36 15.89
CA ARG A 127 36.54 -5.05 14.66
C ARG A 127 36.36 -4.08 13.50
N ALA A 128 35.84 -2.88 13.74
CA ALA A 128 35.69 -1.85 12.75
C ALA A 128 37.04 -1.35 12.22
N GLU A 129 37.99 -1.13 13.09
CA GLU A 129 39.38 -0.78 12.71
C GLU A 129 40.04 -1.91 11.92
N ALA A 130 39.89 -3.16 12.32
CA ALA A 130 40.40 -4.29 11.58
C ALA A 130 39.79 -4.39 10.15
N LEU A 131 38.51 -4.11 10.01
CA LEU A 131 37.85 -4.07 8.71
C LEU A 131 38.36 -2.90 7.84
N TRP A 132 38.58 -1.72 8.44
CA TRP A 132 39.16 -0.56 7.76
C TRP A 132 40.58 -0.85 7.29
N HIS A 133 41.45 -1.36 8.15
CA HIS A 133 42.82 -1.72 7.79
C HIS A 133 42.89 -2.89 6.79
N GLY A 134 41.90 -3.76 6.78
CA GLY A 134 41.77 -4.83 5.80
C GLY A 134 41.35 -4.36 4.40
N LEU A 135 40.95 -3.10 4.21
CA LEU A 135 40.78 -2.50 2.90
C LEU A 135 42.17 -2.16 2.33
N GLY A 136 42.43 -2.53 1.07
CA GLY A 136 43.65 -2.08 0.40
C GLY A 136 43.70 -0.54 0.25
N PRO A 137 44.91 0.07 0.14
CA PRO A 137 45.06 1.54 0.07
C PRO A 137 44.20 2.21 -1.00
N ALA A 138 44.00 1.56 -2.15
CA ALA A 138 43.17 2.08 -3.23
C ALA A 138 41.70 2.25 -2.80
N LEU A 139 41.11 1.24 -2.16
CA LEU A 139 39.73 1.29 -1.64
C LEU A 139 39.59 2.27 -0.48
N GLN A 140 40.56 2.33 0.43
CA GLN A 140 40.61 3.36 1.47
C GLN A 140 40.58 4.76 0.85
N GLY A 141 41.37 5.01 -0.20
CA GLY A 141 41.39 6.27 -0.93
C GLY A 141 40.05 6.60 -1.60
N VAL A 142 39.34 5.62 -2.14
CA VAL A 142 37.97 5.79 -2.67
C VAL A 142 37.03 6.21 -1.56
N VAL A 143 37.00 5.48 -0.44
CA VAL A 143 36.10 5.77 0.69
C VAL A 143 36.36 7.16 1.28
N VAL A 144 37.65 7.56 1.45
CA VAL A 144 38.02 8.90 1.93
C VAL A 144 37.53 10.00 0.99
N ARG A 145 37.72 9.85 -0.32
CA ARG A 145 37.23 10.84 -1.29
C ARG A 145 35.72 10.96 -1.26
N LEU A 146 34.98 9.85 -1.20
CA LEU A 146 33.53 9.85 -1.09
C LEU A 146 33.05 10.53 0.19
N ALA A 147 33.64 10.17 1.32
CA ALA A 147 33.34 10.78 2.62
C ALA A 147 33.63 12.28 2.62
N ALA A 148 34.80 12.70 2.09
CA ALA A 148 35.16 14.10 1.97
C ALA A 148 34.21 14.87 1.03
N ARG A 149 33.76 14.24 -0.04
CA ARG A 149 32.74 14.82 -0.95
C ARG A 149 31.41 15.02 -0.23
N LEU A 150 30.88 13.98 0.42
CA LEU A 150 29.62 14.07 1.18
C LEU A 150 29.66 15.12 2.31
N LEU A 151 30.83 15.39 2.87
CA LEU A 151 30.99 16.44 3.89
C LEU A 151 31.05 17.86 3.31
N ARG A 152 31.67 18.04 2.12
CA ARG A 152 31.88 19.36 1.51
C ARG A 152 30.66 19.90 0.74
N ASP A 153 29.99 19.01 0.00
CA ASP A 153 28.99 19.42 -1.00
C ASP A 153 27.60 19.69 -0.40
N GLY A 154 27.47 19.70 0.94
CA GLY A 154 26.21 19.99 1.61
C GLY A 154 25.09 19.01 1.23
N HIS A 155 25.44 17.74 1.02
CA HIS A 155 24.46 16.71 0.64
C HIS A 155 23.29 16.60 1.64
N PRO A 156 22.09 16.25 1.15
CA PRO A 156 20.94 16.04 2.01
C PRO A 156 21.19 14.89 2.99
N ALA A 157 20.48 14.90 4.09
CA ALA A 157 20.47 13.80 5.03
C ALA A 157 20.11 12.49 4.32
N GLY A 158 20.76 11.40 4.71
CA GLY A 158 20.61 10.10 4.06
C GLY A 158 21.41 9.89 2.78
N ALA A 159 22.20 10.87 2.33
CA ALA A 159 23.06 10.69 1.13
C ALA A 159 24.06 9.55 1.34
N LEU A 160 24.04 8.57 0.48
CA LEU A 160 24.78 7.31 0.56
C LEU A 160 25.68 7.11 -0.66
N ALA A 161 26.91 6.66 -0.40
CA ALA A 161 27.78 6.06 -1.40
C ALA A 161 28.16 4.64 -0.96
N THR A 162 27.90 3.66 -1.78
CA THR A 162 28.28 2.25 -1.54
C THR A 162 29.41 1.85 -2.46
N VAL A 163 30.48 1.31 -1.89
CA VAL A 163 31.64 0.80 -2.62
C VAL A 163 31.63 -0.72 -2.55
N ASP A 164 31.54 -1.39 -3.67
CA ASP A 164 31.74 -2.85 -3.75
C ASP A 164 33.22 -3.18 -3.54
N ARG A 165 33.53 -4.05 -2.59
CA ARG A 165 34.91 -4.36 -2.19
C ARG A 165 35.68 -5.19 -3.22
N ALA A 166 34.97 -5.97 -4.03
CA ALA A 166 35.60 -6.85 -5.02
C ALA A 166 35.92 -6.11 -6.30
N SER A 167 34.99 -5.28 -6.79
CA SER A 167 35.13 -4.56 -8.06
C SER A 167 35.61 -3.10 -7.90
N GLY A 168 35.47 -2.52 -6.71
CA GLY A 168 35.67 -1.09 -6.48
C GLY A 168 34.55 -0.20 -7.07
N ALA A 169 33.49 -0.78 -7.62
CA ALA A 169 32.36 -0.04 -8.18
C ALA A 169 31.67 0.81 -7.11
N VAL A 170 31.30 2.02 -7.48
CA VAL A 170 30.61 2.98 -6.59
C VAL A 170 29.19 3.19 -7.06
N GLN A 171 28.26 3.03 -6.15
CA GLN A 171 26.84 3.36 -6.34
C GLN A 171 26.45 4.47 -5.38
N SER A 172 25.74 5.47 -5.87
CA SER A 172 25.21 6.57 -5.05
C SER A 172 23.71 6.41 -4.90
N GLY A 173 23.18 6.84 -3.74
CA GLY A 173 21.75 6.79 -3.45
C GLY A 173 21.40 7.64 -2.24
N GLN A 174 20.19 7.46 -1.74
CA GLN A 174 19.74 8.05 -0.49
C GLN A 174 19.06 6.98 0.36
N VAL A 175 19.27 7.06 1.67
CA VAL A 175 18.60 6.21 2.65
C VAL A 175 17.34 6.94 3.09
N PRO A 176 16.14 6.37 2.89
CA PRO A 176 14.92 6.98 3.41
C PRO A 176 14.97 7.08 4.94
N PRO A 177 14.29 8.06 5.56
CA PRO A 177 13.96 7.97 6.98
C PRO A 177 13.11 6.71 7.22
N ARG A 178 12.98 6.28 8.47
CA ARG A 178 12.17 5.11 8.82
C ARG A 178 11.24 5.40 9.99
N ALA A 179 9.97 5.02 9.85
CA ALA A 179 8.99 5.07 10.93
C ALA A 179 9.49 4.29 12.16
N GLY A 180 9.42 4.90 13.34
CA GLY A 180 9.87 4.29 14.59
C GLY A 180 11.36 3.96 14.64
N CYS A 181 12.21 4.66 13.90
CA CYS A 181 13.65 4.47 13.96
C CYS A 181 14.21 4.93 15.31
N PRO A 182 14.90 4.06 16.07
CA PRO A 182 15.47 4.45 17.37
C PRO A 182 16.67 5.39 17.25
N GLY A 183 17.25 5.51 16.06
CA GLY A 183 18.41 6.38 15.81
C GLY A 183 18.06 7.78 15.32
N CYS A 184 16.82 7.99 14.81
CA CYS A 184 16.30 9.28 14.44
C CYS A 184 15.61 9.96 15.63
N LEU A 185 15.45 11.28 15.57
CA LEU A 185 14.59 11.95 16.54
C LEU A 185 13.14 11.51 16.31
N PRO A 186 12.36 11.30 17.38
CA PRO A 186 10.94 11.03 17.24
C PRO A 186 10.26 12.19 16.51
N SER A 187 9.52 11.91 15.46
CA SER A 187 8.56 12.85 14.89
C SER A 187 7.18 12.57 15.47
N ALA A 188 6.47 13.62 15.84
CA ALA A 188 5.07 13.51 16.20
C ALA A 188 4.29 12.87 15.03
N ALA A 189 3.46 11.88 15.34
CA ALA A 189 2.58 11.24 14.38
C ALA A 189 1.14 11.44 14.85
N THR A 190 0.51 12.51 14.37
CA THR A 190 -0.92 12.76 14.55
C THR A 190 -1.70 12.08 13.43
N THR A 191 -2.96 11.77 13.72
CA THR A 191 -3.90 11.29 12.72
C THR A 191 -4.82 12.41 12.21
N GLU A 192 -4.65 13.63 12.70
CA GLU A 192 -5.39 14.81 12.26
C GLU A 192 -4.95 15.23 10.85
N VAL A 193 -5.93 15.54 10.00
CA VAL A 193 -5.71 15.97 8.62
C VAL A 193 -5.88 17.47 8.51
N VAL A 194 -4.95 18.13 7.83
CA VAL A 194 -5.05 19.57 7.51
C VAL A 194 -5.25 19.71 6.01
N PHE A 195 -6.46 20.08 5.62
CA PHE A 195 -6.81 20.35 4.22
C PHE A 195 -6.44 21.78 3.83
N GLY A 196 -6.19 22.02 2.54
CA GLY A 196 -5.89 23.35 1.99
C GLY A 196 -4.51 23.91 2.31
N ALA A 197 -3.62 23.11 2.90
CA ALA A 197 -2.31 23.59 3.35
C ALA A 197 -1.39 24.05 2.21
N VAL A 198 -1.50 23.46 1.02
CA VAL A 198 -0.63 23.73 -0.14
C VAL A 198 -1.47 23.90 -1.41
N PRO A 199 -1.98 25.11 -1.69
CA PRO A 199 -2.92 25.37 -2.80
C PRO A 199 -2.40 24.94 -4.19
N GLU A 200 -1.09 25.00 -4.42
CA GLU A 200 -0.49 24.63 -5.70
C GLU A 200 -0.66 23.12 -6.03
N LEU A 201 -0.83 22.28 -5.00
CA LEU A 201 -1.06 20.86 -5.18
C LEU A 201 -2.51 20.54 -5.56
N LEU A 202 -3.44 21.47 -5.36
CA LEU A 202 -4.85 21.30 -5.70
C LEU A 202 -5.13 21.46 -7.19
N VAL A 203 -4.22 22.06 -7.94
CA VAL A 203 -4.34 22.18 -9.41
C VAL A 203 -4.14 20.82 -10.07
N LYS A 204 -5.14 20.36 -10.81
CA LYS A 204 -5.13 19.04 -11.47
C LYS A 204 -4.30 19.01 -12.75
N ALA A 205 -3.75 17.84 -13.06
CA ALA A 205 -3.37 17.50 -14.43
C ALA A 205 -4.65 17.24 -15.25
N GLU A 206 -4.67 17.72 -16.48
CA GLU A 206 -5.84 17.64 -17.36
C GLU A 206 -6.35 16.19 -17.51
N GLY A 207 -7.65 16.00 -17.40
CA GLY A 207 -8.30 14.70 -17.52
C GLY A 207 -8.01 13.70 -16.38
N THR A 208 -7.41 14.17 -15.28
CA THR A 208 -7.05 13.31 -14.13
C THR A 208 -7.61 13.82 -12.82
N LEU A 209 -7.52 12.97 -11.78
CA LEU A 209 -7.77 13.31 -10.38
C LEU A 209 -6.44 13.38 -9.59
N ARG A 210 -5.37 13.81 -10.26
CA ARG A 210 -4.03 13.92 -9.68
C ARG A 210 -3.52 15.35 -9.80
N SER A 211 -2.71 15.76 -8.83
CA SER A 211 -2.02 17.04 -8.88
C SER A 211 -1.22 17.20 -10.17
N ARG A 212 -1.23 18.41 -10.74
CA ARG A 212 -0.40 18.75 -11.91
C ARG A 212 1.09 18.76 -11.58
N ARG A 213 1.47 18.90 -10.32
CA ARG A 213 2.87 18.82 -9.90
C ARG A 213 3.43 17.45 -10.24
N PRO A 214 4.52 17.35 -11.01
CA PRO A 214 5.10 16.06 -11.34
C PRO A 214 5.71 15.41 -10.10
N LEU A 215 5.55 14.10 -9.98
CA LEU A 215 6.30 13.32 -8.99
C LEU A 215 7.80 13.37 -9.29
N PRO A 216 8.68 13.26 -8.28
CA PRO A 216 10.13 13.24 -8.49
C PRO A 216 10.52 12.19 -9.55
N PRO A 217 11.36 12.52 -10.55
CA PRO A 217 11.79 11.56 -11.57
C PRO A 217 12.58 10.39 -10.96
N THR A 218 13.15 10.58 -9.78
CA THR A 218 13.91 9.59 -9.01
C THR A 218 13.01 8.69 -8.14
N LEU A 219 11.68 8.90 -8.12
CA LEU A 219 10.77 8.21 -7.20
C LEU A 219 11.00 6.69 -7.16
N VAL A 220 11.07 6.04 -8.31
CA VAL A 220 11.29 4.59 -8.37
C VAL A 220 12.66 4.23 -7.78
N SER A 221 13.73 4.89 -8.20
CA SER A 221 15.08 4.61 -7.70
C SER A 221 15.28 4.96 -6.22
N ASP A 222 14.48 5.88 -5.68
CA ASP A 222 14.55 6.27 -4.28
C ASP A 222 14.02 5.16 -3.35
N TYR A 223 13.03 4.39 -3.80
CA TYR A 223 12.43 3.30 -3.03
C TYR A 223 12.84 1.90 -3.51
N VAL A 224 13.43 1.79 -4.70
CA VAL A 224 13.89 0.54 -5.31
C VAL A 224 15.42 0.52 -5.35
N ALA A 225 16.03 0.03 -4.29
CA ALA A 225 17.49 -0.09 -4.18
C ALA A 225 17.84 -1.09 -3.06
N PRO A 226 19.06 -1.63 -3.02
CA PRO A 226 19.50 -2.50 -1.93
C PRO A 226 19.43 -1.87 -0.53
N HIS A 227 19.41 -0.55 -0.46
CA HIS A 227 19.35 0.25 0.77
C HIS A 227 18.00 0.96 0.96
N ALA A 228 16.95 0.55 0.23
CA ALA A 228 15.62 1.13 0.26
C ALA A 228 14.55 0.08 0.54
N LEU A 229 13.27 0.40 0.35
CA LEU A 229 12.14 -0.46 0.73
C LEU A 229 11.95 -1.68 -0.17
N PHE A 230 12.12 -1.50 -1.48
CA PHE A 230 11.79 -2.52 -2.47
C PHE A 230 13.03 -2.98 -3.24
N ARG A 231 12.96 -4.21 -3.74
CA ARG A 231 13.86 -4.72 -4.76
C ARG A 231 13.40 -4.28 -6.14
N GLU A 232 14.23 -4.61 -7.17
CA GLU A 232 13.87 -4.38 -8.58
C GLU A 232 12.47 -4.95 -8.87
N PRO A 233 11.55 -4.15 -9.46
CA PRO A 233 10.21 -4.61 -9.80
C PRO A 233 10.25 -5.78 -10.77
N LEU A 234 9.41 -6.77 -10.53
CA LEU A 234 9.08 -7.77 -11.52
C LEU A 234 8.16 -7.14 -12.57
N VAL A 235 8.36 -7.44 -13.83
CA VAL A 235 7.50 -6.97 -14.93
C VAL A 235 6.86 -8.15 -15.64
N ASP A 236 5.58 -8.01 -15.97
CA ASP A 236 4.85 -8.97 -16.79
C ASP A 236 5.00 -8.58 -18.27
N LEU A 237 5.68 -9.43 -19.04
CA LEU A 237 5.92 -9.23 -20.47
C LEU A 237 4.91 -9.99 -21.34
N ASP A 238 4.17 -10.94 -20.77
CA ASP A 238 3.28 -11.86 -21.49
C ASP A 238 1.82 -11.44 -21.40
N GLY A 239 1.51 -10.53 -20.48
CA GLY A 239 0.14 -10.03 -20.28
C GLY A 239 -0.35 -9.07 -21.36
N PRO A 240 -1.68 -8.87 -21.45
CA PRO A 240 -2.28 -7.98 -22.44
C PRO A 240 -1.99 -6.49 -22.17
N VAL A 241 -1.55 -6.16 -20.97
CA VAL A 241 -1.21 -4.79 -20.53
C VAL A 241 0.13 -4.77 -19.80
N PRO A 242 0.90 -3.68 -19.89
CA PRO A 242 2.09 -3.52 -19.08
C PRO A 242 1.77 -3.58 -17.59
N ALA A 243 2.31 -4.56 -16.88
CA ALA A 243 2.18 -4.68 -15.44
C ALA A 243 3.55 -4.80 -14.76
N ALA A 244 3.65 -4.31 -13.54
CA ALA A 244 4.84 -4.41 -12.71
C ALA A 244 4.46 -4.68 -11.25
N GLN A 245 5.32 -5.38 -10.52
CA GLN A 245 5.10 -5.70 -9.11
C GLN A 245 6.34 -5.43 -8.29
N VAL A 246 6.18 -4.80 -7.14
CA VAL A 246 7.17 -4.75 -6.06
C VAL A 246 6.70 -5.63 -4.90
N GLY A 247 7.64 -6.17 -4.12
CA GLY A 247 7.33 -6.94 -2.93
C GLY A 247 7.80 -6.22 -1.67
N LEU A 248 6.88 -5.95 -0.74
CA LEU A 248 7.20 -5.45 0.59
C LEU A 248 7.48 -6.63 1.52
N PRO A 249 8.72 -6.79 2.03
CA PRO A 249 9.03 -7.87 2.95
C PRO A 249 8.28 -7.73 4.28
N LEU A 250 7.59 -8.76 4.75
CA LEU A 250 6.84 -8.75 6.01
C LEU A 250 7.64 -9.25 7.23
N GLY A 251 8.87 -9.72 7.03
CA GLY A 251 9.75 -10.18 8.11
C GLY A 251 9.60 -11.65 8.51
N ASN A 252 8.52 -12.31 8.09
CA ASN A 252 8.29 -13.76 8.25
C ASN A 252 8.69 -14.57 6.99
N GLY A 253 9.24 -13.90 5.98
CA GLY A 253 9.59 -14.49 4.68
C GLY A 253 8.57 -14.19 3.57
N ASP A 254 7.37 -13.73 3.92
CA ASP A 254 6.34 -13.34 2.97
C ASP A 254 6.59 -11.95 2.38
N LEU A 255 5.95 -11.70 1.24
CA LEU A 255 5.96 -10.41 0.56
C LEU A 255 4.52 -9.90 0.39
N GLU A 256 4.27 -8.67 0.80
CA GLU A 256 3.04 -7.98 0.42
C GLU A 256 3.25 -7.31 -0.94
N PRO A 257 2.44 -7.60 -1.97
CA PRO A 257 2.63 -7.04 -3.30
C PRO A 257 2.10 -5.61 -3.40
N GLY A 258 2.85 -4.76 -4.13
CA GLY A 258 2.34 -3.55 -4.74
C GLY A 258 2.35 -3.75 -6.26
N ILE A 259 1.21 -3.61 -6.93
CA ILE A 259 1.03 -3.96 -8.34
C ILE A 259 0.62 -2.73 -9.14
N GLY A 260 1.41 -2.35 -10.13
CA GLY A 260 1.09 -1.27 -11.06
C GLY A 260 0.65 -1.80 -12.42
N ARG A 261 -0.41 -1.22 -12.94
CA ARG A 261 -0.99 -1.54 -14.25
C ARG A 261 -1.29 -0.22 -14.97
N SER A 262 -0.79 -0.07 -16.19
CA SER A 262 -0.96 1.20 -16.91
C SER A 262 -0.55 1.03 -18.38
N PRO A 263 -0.76 2.05 -19.24
CA PRO A 263 -0.39 1.94 -20.67
C PRO A 263 1.10 1.75 -20.94
N SER A 264 1.99 1.91 -19.95
CA SER A 264 3.43 1.75 -20.15
C SER A 264 4.13 1.13 -18.95
N PHE A 265 5.21 0.37 -19.17
CA PHE A 265 6.02 -0.20 -18.08
C PHE A 265 6.62 0.84 -17.13
N THR A 266 6.96 2.02 -17.63
CA THR A 266 7.46 3.11 -16.78
C THR A 266 6.40 3.58 -15.79
N ALA A 267 5.17 3.77 -16.26
CA ALA A 267 4.05 4.15 -15.40
C ALA A 267 3.69 2.99 -14.45
N SER A 268 3.64 1.74 -14.94
CA SER A 268 3.35 0.55 -14.12
C SER A 268 4.35 0.34 -12.98
N ARG A 269 5.65 0.51 -13.25
CA ARG A 269 6.68 0.45 -12.20
C ARG A 269 6.48 1.53 -11.13
N ARG A 270 6.13 2.73 -11.56
CA ARG A 270 5.86 3.85 -10.64
C ARG A 270 4.61 3.56 -9.79
N THR A 271 3.52 3.10 -10.40
CA THR A 271 2.29 2.73 -9.70
C THR A 271 2.53 1.58 -8.73
N ALA A 272 3.31 0.55 -9.13
CA ALA A 272 3.68 -0.56 -8.24
C ALA A 272 4.42 -0.08 -6.98
N VAL A 273 5.35 0.87 -7.13
CA VAL A 273 6.07 1.47 -5.99
C VAL A 273 5.10 2.26 -5.11
N LEU A 274 4.19 3.05 -5.68
CA LEU A 274 3.21 3.82 -4.92
C LEU A 274 2.27 2.91 -4.14
N GLU A 275 1.73 1.86 -4.76
CA GLU A 275 0.88 0.89 -4.05
C GLU A 275 1.67 0.13 -2.96
N GLY A 276 2.92 -0.26 -3.23
CA GLY A 276 3.79 -0.85 -2.22
C GLY A 276 4.04 0.08 -1.02
N LEU A 277 4.14 1.40 -1.24
CA LEU A 277 4.25 2.41 -0.18
C LEU A 277 2.94 2.56 0.61
N GLU A 278 1.80 2.49 -0.05
CA GLU A 278 0.50 2.46 0.60
C GLU A 278 0.37 1.25 1.53
N ARG A 279 0.70 0.04 1.05
CA ARG A 279 0.75 -1.17 1.88
C ARG A 279 1.72 -1.01 3.05
N TYR A 280 2.90 -0.43 2.80
CA TYR A 280 3.89 -0.15 3.85
C TYR A 280 3.29 0.65 4.99
N THR A 281 2.48 1.64 4.70
CA THR A 281 1.83 2.51 5.70
C THR A 281 0.96 1.70 6.67
N GLY A 282 0.11 0.81 6.19
CA GLY A 282 -0.75 -0.04 7.02
C GLY A 282 0.04 -0.90 8.01
N PHE A 283 1.28 -1.30 7.66
CA PHE A 283 2.15 -2.10 8.51
C PHE A 283 3.05 -1.29 9.45
N HIS A 284 3.34 -0.02 9.13
CA HIS A 284 4.41 0.71 9.83
C HIS A 284 3.96 2.01 10.48
N PHE A 285 2.83 2.60 10.08
CA PHE A 285 2.30 3.78 10.75
C PHE A 285 1.95 3.48 12.21
N ARG A 286 2.27 4.42 13.10
CA ARG A 286 1.94 4.35 14.54
C ARG A 286 1.60 5.76 15.00
N PRO A 287 0.35 6.02 15.40
CA PRO A 287 0.00 7.28 16.04
C PRO A 287 0.73 7.41 17.37
N THR A 288 1.19 8.60 17.68
CA THR A 288 1.85 8.94 18.96
C THR A 288 1.14 10.05 19.70
N GLU A 289 0.23 10.79 19.05
CA GLU A 289 -0.49 11.92 19.61
C GLU A 289 -2.00 11.74 19.48
N GLY A 290 -2.74 12.44 20.34
CA GLY A 290 -4.21 12.47 20.32
C GLY A 290 -4.90 11.18 20.77
N ILE A 291 -4.16 10.19 21.27
CA ILE A 291 -4.69 8.90 21.66
C ILE A 291 -5.44 9.02 22.99
N VAL A 292 -6.64 8.43 23.04
CA VAL A 292 -7.48 8.36 24.24
C VAL A 292 -7.76 6.90 24.59
N GLU A 293 -7.62 6.53 25.85
CA GLU A 293 -8.05 5.24 26.39
C GLU A 293 -9.43 5.43 27.01
N ALA A 294 -10.46 4.80 26.41
CA ALA A 294 -11.85 4.93 26.82
C ALA A 294 -12.67 3.73 26.34
N SER A 295 -13.89 3.57 26.86
CA SER A 295 -14.90 2.70 26.29
C SER A 295 -15.74 3.43 25.22
N LEU A 296 -16.49 2.68 24.41
CA LEU A 296 -17.45 3.27 23.47
C LEU A 296 -18.51 4.07 24.23
N ALA A 297 -18.96 3.56 25.38
CA ALA A 297 -19.93 4.25 26.24
C ALA A 297 -19.41 5.60 26.76
N ASP A 298 -18.13 5.67 27.19
CA ASP A 298 -17.51 6.91 27.71
C ASP A 298 -17.34 7.96 26.61
N LEU A 299 -17.01 7.56 25.40
CA LEU A 299 -16.86 8.47 24.27
C LEU A 299 -18.21 8.96 23.75
N GLY A 300 -19.22 8.11 23.73
CA GLY A 300 -20.55 8.43 23.24
C GLY A 300 -20.49 9.08 21.84
N ALA A 301 -21.09 10.26 21.69
CA ALA A 301 -21.13 10.98 20.42
C ALA A 301 -19.74 11.41 19.87
N ARG A 302 -18.67 11.32 20.64
CA ARG A 302 -17.31 11.59 20.18
C ARG A 302 -16.69 10.42 19.41
N ALA A 303 -17.25 9.23 19.53
CA ALA A 303 -16.83 8.06 18.76
C ALA A 303 -17.55 8.00 17.41
N VAL A 304 -16.87 7.49 16.40
CA VAL A 304 -17.49 6.82 15.25
C VAL A 304 -17.75 5.38 15.70
N ASP A 305 -19.02 4.97 15.74
CA ASP A 305 -19.37 3.63 16.18
C ASP A 305 -18.76 2.57 15.25
N PRO A 306 -17.83 1.73 15.71
CA PRO A 306 -17.17 0.75 14.86
C PRO A 306 -18.12 -0.30 14.27
N ARG A 307 -19.33 -0.47 14.83
CA ARG A 307 -20.37 -1.34 14.28
C ARG A 307 -20.85 -0.87 12.92
N THR A 308 -20.84 0.45 12.69
CA THR A 308 -21.21 1.06 11.40
C THR A 308 -20.18 0.82 10.28
N LEU A 309 -19.01 0.30 10.61
CA LEU A 309 -18.01 -0.15 9.64
C LEU A 309 -18.25 -1.61 9.20
N GLY A 310 -19.30 -2.24 9.69
CA GLY A 310 -19.68 -3.63 9.42
C GLY A 310 -18.96 -4.64 10.33
N TYR A 311 -19.75 -5.51 10.96
CA TYR A 311 -19.28 -6.61 11.79
C TYR A 311 -19.53 -7.96 11.11
N HIS A 312 -18.85 -8.98 11.61
CA HIS A 312 -19.12 -10.37 11.24
C HIS A 312 -20.43 -10.86 11.86
N ALA A 313 -20.95 -11.98 11.37
CA ALA A 313 -22.10 -12.63 11.96
C ALA A 313 -21.82 -13.08 13.41
N GLU A 314 -22.85 -13.08 14.27
CA GLU A 314 -22.72 -13.47 15.66
C GLU A 314 -22.24 -14.92 15.81
N GLU A 315 -22.70 -15.80 14.92
CA GLU A 315 -22.29 -17.21 14.86
C GLU A 315 -20.79 -17.35 14.55
N SER A 316 -20.22 -16.43 13.78
CA SER A 316 -18.77 -16.41 13.52
C SER A 316 -17.99 -16.01 14.76
N TYR A 317 -18.43 -14.97 15.48
CA TYR A 317 -17.81 -14.56 16.74
C TYR A 317 -17.93 -15.60 17.86
N ALA A 318 -18.97 -16.42 17.85
CA ALA A 318 -19.19 -17.47 18.84
C ALA A 318 -18.23 -18.67 18.70
N ARG A 319 -17.50 -18.78 17.61
CA ARG A 319 -16.57 -19.88 17.37
C ARG A 319 -15.23 -19.64 18.08
N ASP A 320 -14.71 -20.66 18.74
CA ASP A 320 -13.41 -20.59 19.45
C ASP A 320 -12.23 -20.30 18.51
N ASP A 321 -12.27 -20.84 17.28
CA ASP A 321 -11.22 -20.67 16.26
C ASP A 321 -11.33 -19.36 15.49
N PHE A 322 -12.39 -18.55 15.69
CA PHE A 322 -12.56 -17.30 14.98
C PHE A 322 -11.55 -16.24 15.48
N PRO A 323 -10.79 -15.60 14.56
CA PRO A 323 -9.68 -14.75 14.94
C PRO A 323 -10.09 -13.33 15.37
N PHE A 324 -11.39 -13.03 15.34
CA PHE A 324 -11.95 -11.72 15.69
C PHE A 324 -12.87 -11.83 16.93
N ALA A 325 -13.09 -10.69 17.60
CA ALA A 325 -14.02 -10.58 18.73
C ALA A 325 -14.68 -9.19 18.69
N PRO A 326 -16.02 -9.09 18.87
CA PRO A 326 -16.71 -7.80 18.84
C PRO A 326 -16.21 -6.90 19.96
N LEU A 327 -16.27 -5.59 19.76
CA LEU A 327 -15.97 -4.62 20.81
C LEU A 327 -17.16 -4.51 21.77
N GLY A 328 -16.91 -4.73 23.07
CA GLY A 328 -17.89 -4.46 24.13
C GLY A 328 -18.10 -2.96 24.34
N GLU A 329 -19.33 -2.55 24.71
CA GLU A 329 -19.64 -1.13 24.92
C GLU A 329 -18.83 -0.51 26.06
N ASP A 330 -18.57 -1.27 27.13
CA ASP A 330 -17.80 -0.85 28.31
C ASP A 330 -16.32 -1.25 28.23
N GLU A 331 -15.89 -1.88 27.13
CA GLU A 331 -14.52 -2.32 26.95
C GLU A 331 -13.61 -1.13 26.65
N VAL A 332 -12.61 -0.91 27.51
CA VAL A 332 -11.62 0.16 27.32
C VAL A 332 -10.58 -0.23 26.29
N VAL A 333 -10.48 0.55 25.23
CA VAL A 333 -9.49 0.39 24.15
C VAL A 333 -8.87 1.74 23.81
N ARG A 334 -7.82 1.71 22.99
CA ARG A 334 -7.19 2.93 22.48
C ARG A 334 -7.97 3.46 21.28
N TRP A 335 -8.24 4.76 21.31
CA TRP A 335 -8.93 5.50 20.26
C TRP A 335 -8.03 6.59 19.72
N VAL A 336 -8.12 6.84 18.43
CA VAL A 336 -7.36 7.86 17.71
C VAL A 336 -8.29 8.87 17.07
N PRO A 337 -7.93 10.15 17.00
CA PRO A 337 -8.76 11.15 16.34
C PRO A 337 -8.86 10.88 14.84
N VAL A 338 -10.03 11.20 14.27
CA VAL A 338 -10.29 11.23 12.84
C VAL A 338 -10.97 12.53 12.48
N THR A 339 -10.55 13.15 11.39
CA THR A 339 -11.06 14.43 10.91
C THR A 339 -12.30 14.18 10.06
N PRO A 340 -13.47 14.79 10.37
CA PRO A 340 -14.61 14.75 9.45
C PRO A 340 -14.27 15.55 8.18
N LEU A 341 -14.64 15.02 7.03
CA LEU A 341 -14.54 15.76 5.78
C LEU A 341 -15.72 16.75 5.70
N GLY A 342 -15.48 18.01 5.92
CA GLY A 342 -16.47 19.06 6.09
C GLY A 342 -16.54 19.59 7.52
N ASP A 343 -17.61 20.33 7.84
CA ASP A 343 -17.77 20.95 9.15
C ASP A 343 -18.10 19.92 10.23
N GLY A 344 -17.48 20.06 11.38
CA GLY A 344 -17.78 19.23 12.55
C GLY A 344 -16.57 19.02 13.48
N PRO A 345 -16.82 18.58 14.71
CA PRO A 345 -15.74 18.26 15.62
C PRO A 345 -15.04 16.95 15.21
N ALA A 346 -13.75 16.85 15.51
CA ALA A 346 -13.02 15.60 15.39
C ALA A 346 -13.75 14.47 16.15
N ARG A 347 -13.75 13.29 15.58
CA ARG A 347 -14.28 12.05 16.16
C ARG A 347 -13.13 11.11 16.48
N HIS A 348 -13.46 9.98 17.05
CA HIS A 348 -12.46 8.96 17.39
C HIS A 348 -12.87 7.62 16.81
N LEU A 349 -11.88 6.88 16.29
CA LEU A 349 -12.00 5.48 15.89
C LEU A 349 -11.08 4.61 16.74
N PRO A 350 -11.41 3.34 16.98
CA PRO A 350 -10.49 2.43 17.64
C PRO A 350 -9.17 2.31 16.85
N GLU A 351 -8.03 2.45 17.51
CA GLU A 351 -6.70 2.36 16.87
C GLU A 351 -6.56 1.13 15.94
N PRO A 352 -7.08 -0.08 16.29
CA PRO A 352 -7.03 -1.24 15.41
C PRO A 352 -7.75 -1.08 14.07
N ALA A 353 -8.61 -0.08 13.90
CA ALA A 353 -9.22 0.22 12.60
C ALA A 353 -8.28 1.01 11.67
N LEU A 354 -7.17 1.58 12.17
CA LEU A 354 -6.25 2.37 11.36
C LEU A 354 -5.06 1.58 10.84
N THR A 355 -4.59 0.57 11.55
CA THR A 355 -3.34 -0.12 11.21
C THR A 355 -3.48 -1.62 11.36
N TRP A 356 -2.71 -2.37 10.57
CA TRP A 356 -2.72 -3.84 10.63
C TRP A 356 -1.77 -4.42 11.67
N VAL A 357 -0.98 -3.57 12.33
CA VAL A 357 0.00 -4.04 13.31
C VAL A 357 -0.59 -4.10 14.69
N ARG A 358 -0.38 -5.22 15.33
CA ARG A 358 -0.79 -5.47 16.70
C ARG A 358 0.40 -5.76 17.58
N PRO A 359 0.48 -5.15 18.77
CA PRO A 359 1.45 -5.54 19.78
C PRO A 359 1.25 -7.01 20.17
N PRO A 360 2.30 -7.72 20.58
CA PRO A 360 2.17 -9.04 21.19
C PRO A 360 1.23 -8.97 22.40
N GLY A 361 0.27 -9.91 22.47
CA GLY A 361 -0.70 -9.96 23.56
C GLY A 361 -1.88 -8.99 23.44
N ALA A 362 -1.97 -8.22 22.34
CA ALA A 362 -3.16 -7.41 22.07
C ALA A 362 -4.41 -8.28 21.95
N ARG A 363 -5.59 -7.69 22.29
CA ARG A 363 -6.87 -8.35 22.09
C ARG A 363 -7.10 -8.77 20.64
N LYS A 364 -8.00 -9.71 20.39
CA LYS A 364 -8.45 -10.02 19.03
C LYS A 364 -9.03 -8.74 18.41
N PRO A 365 -8.80 -8.45 17.11
CA PRO A 365 -9.42 -7.31 16.44
C PRO A 365 -10.94 -7.47 16.37
N PHE A 366 -11.63 -6.38 16.07
CA PHE A 366 -13.08 -6.38 16.00
C PHE A 366 -13.59 -7.08 14.75
N PHE A 367 -12.89 -6.87 13.65
CA PHE A 367 -13.25 -7.36 12.33
C PHE A 367 -12.00 -7.57 11.46
N TYR A 368 -12.22 -8.33 10.39
CA TYR A 368 -11.26 -8.44 9.29
C TYR A 368 -11.11 -7.08 8.60
N ASP A 369 -9.90 -6.64 8.40
CA ASP A 369 -9.63 -5.37 7.74
C ASP A 369 -8.66 -5.54 6.57
N THR A 370 -8.80 -4.67 5.56
CA THR A 370 -8.00 -4.64 4.34
C THR A 370 -7.42 -3.24 4.13
N SER A 371 -6.75 -3.03 2.99
CA SER A 371 -6.31 -1.69 2.58
C SER A 371 -7.44 -0.74 2.18
N ASN A 372 -8.68 -1.18 2.23
CA ASN A 372 -9.84 -0.39 1.80
C ASN A 372 -9.85 1.02 2.44
N GLY A 373 -9.83 2.06 1.60
CA GLY A 373 -9.77 3.46 2.02
C GLY A 373 -8.37 4.00 2.35
N PHE A 374 -7.30 3.21 2.22
CA PHE A 374 -5.94 3.75 2.15
C PHE A 374 -5.68 4.30 0.76
N ALA A 375 -5.12 5.48 0.68
CA ALA A 375 -4.70 6.03 -0.60
C ALA A 375 -3.53 7.01 -0.47
N LEU A 376 -2.72 7.09 -1.53
CA LEU A 376 -1.62 8.04 -1.65
C LEU A 376 -1.97 9.20 -2.56
N GLY A 377 -1.48 10.40 -2.19
CA GLY A 377 -1.52 11.60 -2.98
C GLY A 377 -0.30 12.48 -2.75
N GLN A 378 -0.22 13.59 -3.44
CA GLN A 378 0.74 14.66 -3.15
C GLN A 378 0.17 15.67 -2.15
N SER A 379 -1.11 15.56 -1.84
CA SER A 379 -1.79 16.31 -0.79
C SER A 379 -2.82 15.43 -0.09
N PRO A 380 -3.28 15.81 1.11
CA PRO A 380 -4.37 15.11 1.81
C PRO A 380 -5.65 15.03 0.97
N GLU A 381 -5.98 16.09 0.18
CA GLU A 381 -7.16 16.12 -0.69
C GLU A 381 -7.07 15.06 -1.77
N GLU A 382 -5.93 14.98 -2.47
CA GLU A 382 -5.72 13.96 -3.48
C GLU A 382 -5.83 12.55 -2.89
N ALA A 383 -5.16 12.30 -1.78
CA ALA A 383 -5.20 11.01 -1.10
C ALA A 383 -6.64 10.66 -0.64
N THR A 384 -7.33 11.59 0.01
CA THR A 384 -8.69 11.39 0.50
C THR A 384 -9.68 11.12 -0.64
N LEU A 385 -9.59 11.87 -1.74
CA LEU A 385 -10.43 11.67 -2.91
C LEU A 385 -10.29 10.24 -3.45
N HIS A 386 -9.06 9.75 -3.61
CA HIS A 386 -8.84 8.38 -4.06
C HIS A 386 -9.31 7.33 -3.03
N GLY A 387 -9.14 7.58 -1.74
CA GLY A 387 -9.65 6.72 -0.67
C GLY A 387 -11.18 6.59 -0.68
N ILE A 388 -11.90 7.70 -0.91
CA ILE A 388 -13.37 7.68 -1.06
C ILE A 388 -13.77 6.90 -2.31
N LEU A 389 -13.11 7.14 -3.44
CA LEU A 389 -13.42 6.47 -4.69
C LEU A 389 -13.25 4.95 -4.57
N GLU A 390 -12.22 4.46 -3.88
CA GLU A 390 -12.06 3.04 -3.61
C GLU A 390 -13.18 2.49 -2.72
N ILE A 391 -13.58 3.20 -1.67
CA ILE A 391 -14.69 2.77 -0.80
C ILE A 391 -16.00 2.68 -1.61
N VAL A 392 -16.29 3.67 -2.44
CA VAL A 392 -17.48 3.68 -3.30
C VAL A 392 -17.44 2.54 -4.32
N GLU A 393 -16.28 2.28 -4.90
CA GLU A 393 -16.05 1.17 -5.82
C GLU A 393 -16.39 -0.18 -5.19
N ARG A 394 -15.83 -0.43 -3.98
CA ARG A 394 -16.03 -1.68 -3.24
C ARG A 394 -17.48 -1.84 -2.79
N ASP A 395 -18.10 -0.78 -2.29
CA ASP A 395 -19.51 -0.74 -1.92
C ASP A 395 -20.41 -1.07 -3.13
N ALA A 396 -20.18 -0.43 -4.27
CA ALA A 396 -20.95 -0.66 -5.49
C ALA A 396 -20.83 -2.11 -6.00
N PHE A 397 -19.63 -2.67 -5.99
CA PHE A 397 -19.42 -4.07 -6.35
C PHE A 397 -20.14 -5.01 -5.38
N LEU A 398 -19.96 -4.83 -4.08
CA LEU A 398 -20.55 -5.72 -3.06
C LEU A 398 -22.07 -5.63 -3.04
N LEU A 399 -22.66 -4.44 -3.18
CA LEU A 399 -24.11 -4.29 -3.32
C LEU A 399 -24.62 -4.96 -4.60
N THR A 400 -23.92 -4.79 -5.73
CA THR A 400 -24.24 -5.50 -6.96
C THR A 400 -24.23 -7.01 -6.77
N TRP A 401 -23.22 -7.53 -6.09
CA TRP A 401 -23.09 -8.96 -5.82
C TRP A 401 -24.17 -9.47 -4.85
N TYR A 402 -24.32 -8.83 -3.71
CA TYR A 402 -25.23 -9.32 -2.65
C TYR A 402 -26.71 -9.08 -2.95
N ARG A 403 -27.03 -8.08 -3.75
CA ARG A 403 -28.40 -7.76 -4.16
C ARG A 403 -28.74 -8.28 -5.55
N ARG A 404 -27.76 -8.83 -6.30
CA ARG A 404 -27.96 -9.23 -7.70
C ARG A 404 -28.56 -8.08 -8.52
N LEU A 405 -27.96 -6.89 -8.45
CA LEU A 405 -28.48 -5.70 -9.12
C LEU A 405 -28.35 -5.81 -10.64
N LEU A 406 -29.43 -5.55 -11.35
CA LEU A 406 -29.48 -5.54 -12.81
C LEU A 406 -28.86 -4.24 -13.34
N LEU A 407 -27.56 -4.27 -13.60
CA LEU A 407 -26.81 -3.11 -14.09
C LEU A 407 -27.01 -2.88 -15.59
N PRO A 408 -27.03 -1.60 -16.06
CA PRO A 408 -26.96 -1.28 -17.49
C PRO A 408 -25.62 -1.75 -18.09
N GLU A 409 -25.67 -2.35 -19.29
CA GLU A 409 -24.44 -2.59 -20.05
C GLU A 409 -23.92 -1.29 -20.66
N LEU A 410 -22.63 -1.00 -20.47
CA LEU A 410 -22.00 0.21 -20.96
C LEU A 410 -21.58 0.03 -22.43
N ARG A 411 -22.14 0.84 -23.33
CA ARG A 411 -21.86 0.81 -24.76
C ARG A 411 -20.81 1.83 -25.15
N LEU A 412 -19.84 1.40 -25.93
CA LEU A 412 -18.76 2.24 -26.46
C LEU A 412 -19.11 2.79 -27.83
N GLY A 413 -18.99 4.09 -27.99
CA GLY A 413 -19.21 4.80 -29.24
C GLY A 413 -17.95 4.89 -30.13
N PRO A 414 -18.07 5.52 -31.31
CA PRO A 414 -16.93 5.72 -32.22
C PRO A 414 -15.77 6.51 -31.59
N ALA A 415 -16.07 7.42 -30.64
CA ALA A 415 -15.07 8.23 -29.95
C ALA A 415 -14.20 7.42 -28.94
N ASP A 416 -14.67 6.22 -28.53
CA ASP A 416 -14.01 5.40 -27.50
C ASP A 416 -13.02 4.39 -28.11
N ARG A 417 -12.30 4.79 -29.17
CA ARG A 417 -11.44 3.91 -29.96
C ARG A 417 -10.37 3.23 -29.08
N GLU A 418 -9.67 3.99 -28.26
CA GLU A 418 -8.57 3.46 -27.43
C GLU A 418 -9.05 2.39 -26.44
N LEU A 419 -10.22 2.60 -25.83
CA LEU A 419 -10.81 1.62 -24.92
C LEU A 419 -11.28 0.36 -25.67
N ARG A 420 -11.81 0.50 -26.89
CA ARG A 420 -12.15 -0.66 -27.74
C ARG A 420 -10.91 -1.43 -28.17
N ASP A 421 -9.85 -0.73 -28.60
CA ASP A 421 -8.59 -1.34 -28.98
C ASP A 421 -7.96 -2.09 -27.79
N LEU A 422 -8.11 -1.56 -26.55
CA LEU A 422 -7.69 -2.22 -25.33
C LEU A 422 -8.51 -3.50 -25.06
N LEU A 423 -9.84 -3.45 -25.17
CA LEU A 423 -10.71 -4.62 -24.99
C LEU A 423 -10.41 -5.71 -26.02
N GLU A 424 -10.25 -5.33 -27.29
CA GLU A 424 -9.88 -6.26 -28.37
C GLU A 424 -8.51 -6.91 -28.09
N ARG A 425 -7.54 -6.13 -27.62
CA ARG A 425 -6.23 -6.65 -27.23
C ARG A 425 -6.32 -7.67 -26.09
N VAL A 426 -7.13 -7.38 -25.07
CA VAL A 426 -7.36 -8.32 -23.97
C VAL A 426 -7.96 -9.62 -24.51
N GLU A 427 -8.98 -9.53 -25.39
CA GLU A 427 -9.61 -10.70 -25.98
C GLU A 427 -8.65 -11.52 -26.85
N ILE A 428 -7.85 -10.88 -27.70
CA ILE A 428 -6.86 -11.55 -28.56
C ILE A 428 -5.80 -12.29 -27.74
N VAL A 429 -5.26 -11.61 -26.71
CA VAL A 429 -4.14 -12.16 -25.91
C VAL A 429 -4.61 -13.26 -24.96
N THR A 430 -5.79 -13.11 -24.36
CA THR A 430 -6.24 -14.00 -23.27
C THR A 430 -7.38 -14.94 -23.65
N GLY A 431 -8.07 -14.69 -24.76
CA GLY A 431 -9.28 -15.40 -25.17
C GLY A 431 -10.51 -15.05 -24.32
N PHE A 432 -10.44 -14.04 -23.46
CA PHE A 432 -11.57 -13.57 -22.66
C PHE A 432 -12.21 -12.34 -23.28
N ARG A 433 -13.51 -12.42 -23.51
CA ARG A 433 -14.32 -11.26 -23.86
C ARG A 433 -14.68 -10.47 -22.61
N VAL A 434 -14.36 -9.19 -22.60
CA VAL A 434 -14.70 -8.28 -21.50
C VAL A 434 -15.93 -7.48 -21.85
N ARG A 435 -16.92 -7.47 -20.95
CA ARG A 435 -18.12 -6.64 -21.02
C ARG A 435 -18.07 -5.64 -19.88
N LEU A 436 -18.55 -4.43 -20.14
CA LEU A 436 -18.57 -3.34 -19.17
C LEU A 436 -20.00 -3.06 -18.72
N PHE A 437 -20.19 -2.83 -17.42
CA PHE A 437 -21.49 -2.51 -16.84
C PHE A 437 -21.37 -1.24 -15.99
N TRP A 438 -22.37 -0.39 -16.06
CA TRP A 438 -22.44 0.84 -15.29
C TRP A 438 -22.95 0.53 -13.89
N ALA A 439 -22.07 0.63 -12.91
CA ALA A 439 -22.34 0.28 -11.52
C ALA A 439 -22.40 1.51 -10.58
N ALA A 440 -22.59 2.72 -11.12
CA ALA A 440 -22.85 3.89 -10.29
C ALA A 440 -24.20 3.71 -9.56
N LEU A 441 -24.17 3.71 -8.24
CA LEU A 441 -25.35 3.52 -7.40
C LEU A 441 -25.97 4.88 -6.99
N ASP A 442 -26.59 4.92 -5.83
CA ASP A 442 -27.32 6.07 -5.28
C ASP A 442 -26.46 7.32 -5.06
N THR A 443 -25.14 7.18 -4.86
CA THR A 443 -24.21 8.31 -4.81
C THR A 443 -24.03 9.00 -6.16
N GLY A 444 -24.36 8.33 -7.26
CA GLY A 444 -24.09 8.82 -8.61
C GLY A 444 -22.61 8.96 -8.96
N ILE A 445 -21.69 8.51 -8.10
CA ILE A 445 -20.26 8.48 -8.41
C ILE A 445 -20.02 7.36 -9.45
N PRO A 446 -19.33 7.67 -10.57
CA PRO A 446 -19.08 6.70 -11.61
C PRO A 446 -18.29 5.48 -11.11
N VAL A 447 -18.88 4.30 -11.28
CA VAL A 447 -18.24 2.99 -11.10
C VAL A 447 -18.54 2.14 -12.30
N VAL A 448 -17.53 1.46 -12.84
CA VAL A 448 -17.66 0.51 -13.95
C VAL A 448 -17.23 -0.87 -13.51
N LEU A 449 -18.08 -1.86 -13.75
CA LEU A 449 -17.75 -3.27 -13.54
C LEU A 449 -17.32 -3.88 -14.88
N ALA A 450 -16.15 -4.50 -14.91
CA ALA A 450 -15.62 -5.26 -16.04
C ALA A 450 -15.79 -6.77 -15.77
N LEU A 451 -16.57 -7.45 -16.59
CA LEU A 451 -16.79 -8.88 -16.52
C LEU A 451 -16.10 -9.57 -17.70
N ALA A 452 -15.02 -10.30 -17.43
CA ALA A 452 -14.28 -11.08 -18.41
C ALA A 452 -14.75 -12.52 -18.40
N GLN A 453 -15.22 -13.02 -19.55
CA GLN A 453 -15.71 -14.39 -19.68
C GLN A 453 -15.21 -15.06 -20.96
N ARG A 454 -14.96 -16.36 -20.86
CA ARG A 454 -14.73 -17.24 -22.01
C ARG A 454 -15.44 -18.57 -21.83
N ALA A 455 -15.74 -19.25 -22.93
CA ALA A 455 -16.21 -20.62 -22.89
C ALA A 455 -15.02 -21.57 -22.72
N SER A 456 -15.03 -22.37 -21.64
CA SER A 456 -14.03 -23.41 -21.40
C SER A 456 -14.70 -24.52 -20.59
N ALA A 457 -14.46 -25.77 -20.96
CA ALA A 457 -14.99 -26.92 -20.22
C ALA A 457 -14.24 -27.19 -18.92
N SER A 458 -12.97 -26.76 -18.82
CA SER A 458 -12.09 -27.02 -17.68
C SER A 458 -11.78 -25.76 -16.85
N GLY A 459 -12.11 -24.55 -17.35
CA GLY A 459 -11.73 -23.26 -16.77
C GLY A 459 -10.37 -22.79 -17.30
N PRO A 460 -9.88 -21.62 -16.89
CA PRO A 460 -10.67 -20.61 -16.18
C PRO A 460 -11.74 -19.97 -17.09
N CYS A 461 -12.88 -19.55 -16.52
CA CYS A 461 -14.02 -19.06 -17.30
C CYS A 461 -14.45 -17.63 -16.99
N THR A 462 -14.32 -17.16 -15.77
CA THR A 462 -14.89 -15.87 -15.35
C THR A 462 -13.96 -15.12 -14.40
N PHE A 463 -13.77 -13.83 -14.66
CA PHE A 463 -13.10 -12.88 -13.77
C PHE A 463 -13.87 -11.56 -13.76
N VAL A 464 -13.77 -10.83 -12.68
CA VAL A 464 -14.44 -9.55 -12.49
C VAL A 464 -13.50 -8.56 -11.82
N SER A 465 -13.62 -7.31 -12.20
CA SER A 465 -12.98 -6.17 -11.51
C SER A 465 -13.91 -4.97 -11.58
N THR A 466 -13.55 -3.92 -10.88
CA THR A 466 -14.23 -2.63 -10.96
C THR A 466 -13.22 -1.51 -11.11
N GLY A 467 -13.71 -0.33 -11.44
CA GLY A 467 -12.95 0.90 -11.41
C GLY A 467 -13.87 2.05 -11.10
N ALA A 468 -13.43 2.96 -10.24
CA ALA A 468 -14.17 4.16 -9.87
C ALA A 468 -13.41 5.44 -10.24
N GLY A 469 -14.15 6.52 -10.46
CA GLY A 469 -13.58 7.82 -10.75
C GLY A 469 -14.65 8.82 -11.15
N LEU A 470 -14.33 10.13 -11.13
CA LEU A 470 -15.28 11.14 -11.57
C LEU A 470 -15.40 11.23 -13.10
N HIS A 471 -14.44 10.66 -13.82
CA HIS A 471 -14.48 10.50 -15.27
C HIS A 471 -14.92 9.07 -15.63
N PRO A 472 -16.11 8.84 -16.19
CA PRO A 472 -16.60 7.50 -16.52
C PRO A 472 -15.66 6.69 -17.42
N ARG A 473 -14.99 7.36 -18.37
CA ARG A 473 -13.99 6.71 -19.22
C ARG A 473 -12.78 6.19 -18.40
N ALA A 474 -12.26 7.01 -17.50
CA ALA A 474 -11.14 6.62 -16.65
C ALA A 474 -11.53 5.45 -15.71
N ALA A 475 -12.75 5.46 -15.18
CA ALA A 475 -13.29 4.34 -14.39
C ALA A 475 -13.36 3.04 -15.23
N ALA A 476 -13.82 3.14 -16.49
CA ALA A 476 -13.87 2.00 -17.41
C ALA A 476 -12.45 1.48 -17.76
N GLU A 477 -11.51 2.37 -18.05
CA GLU A 477 -10.11 2.03 -18.32
C GLU A 477 -9.46 1.34 -17.11
N SER A 478 -9.67 1.87 -15.90
CA SER A 478 -9.17 1.27 -14.65
C SER A 478 -9.68 -0.16 -14.47
N ALA A 479 -10.99 -0.38 -14.63
CA ALA A 479 -11.59 -1.70 -14.56
C ALA A 479 -10.97 -2.67 -15.58
N VAL A 480 -10.74 -2.23 -16.83
CA VAL A 480 -10.16 -3.08 -17.87
C VAL A 480 -8.68 -3.39 -17.57
N PHE A 481 -7.88 -2.42 -17.12
CA PHE A 481 -6.49 -2.65 -16.73
C PHE A 481 -6.39 -3.63 -15.57
N GLU A 482 -7.29 -3.54 -14.61
CA GLU A 482 -7.30 -4.44 -13.46
C GLU A 482 -7.66 -5.87 -13.87
N VAL A 483 -8.76 -6.09 -14.59
CA VAL A 483 -9.15 -7.44 -15.01
C VAL A 483 -8.11 -8.06 -15.95
N ALA A 484 -7.47 -7.26 -16.82
CA ALA A 484 -6.43 -7.72 -17.72
C ALA A 484 -5.21 -8.29 -16.99
N ALA A 485 -4.78 -7.64 -15.89
CA ALA A 485 -3.68 -8.13 -15.07
C ALA A 485 -4.04 -9.38 -14.26
N ILE A 486 -5.29 -9.45 -13.76
CA ILE A 486 -5.81 -10.64 -13.08
C ILE A 486 -5.82 -11.84 -14.04
N LEU A 487 -6.29 -11.63 -15.27
CA LEU A 487 -6.29 -12.68 -16.31
C LEU A 487 -4.88 -13.21 -16.55
N SER A 488 -3.88 -12.34 -16.68
CA SER A 488 -2.48 -12.74 -16.84
C SER A 488 -2.00 -13.60 -15.67
N ALA A 489 -2.28 -13.17 -14.45
CA ALA A 489 -1.81 -13.86 -13.24
C ALA A 489 -2.45 -15.25 -13.05
N VAL A 490 -3.77 -15.34 -13.18
CA VAL A 490 -4.52 -16.55 -12.81
C VAL A 490 -4.56 -17.57 -13.94
N VAL A 491 -4.65 -17.14 -15.21
CA VAL A 491 -4.73 -18.08 -16.36
C VAL A 491 -3.52 -19.02 -16.38
N HIS A 492 -2.32 -18.50 -16.11
CA HIS A 492 -1.10 -19.32 -16.12
C HIS A 492 -0.99 -20.31 -14.94
N SER A 493 -1.60 -20.00 -13.80
CA SER A 493 -1.51 -20.83 -12.60
C SER A 493 -2.77 -21.67 -12.33
N PHE A 494 -3.83 -21.50 -13.11
CA PHE A 494 -5.13 -22.14 -12.84
C PHE A 494 -5.06 -23.68 -12.89
N ASP A 495 -4.36 -24.26 -13.87
CA ASP A 495 -4.31 -25.72 -14.02
C ASP A 495 -3.61 -26.37 -12.82
N GLU A 496 -2.58 -25.73 -12.28
CA GLU A 496 -1.86 -26.20 -11.08
C GLU A 496 -2.73 -26.10 -9.82
N ASN A 497 -3.65 -25.13 -9.78
CA ASN A 497 -4.51 -24.87 -8.64
C ASN A 497 -5.94 -25.42 -8.80
N ARG A 498 -6.25 -26.12 -9.87
CA ARG A 498 -7.59 -26.60 -10.21
C ARG A 498 -8.20 -27.50 -9.14
N GLU A 499 -7.43 -28.42 -8.58
CA GLU A 499 -7.93 -29.29 -7.50
C GLU A 499 -8.32 -28.47 -6.24
N ARG A 500 -7.55 -27.43 -5.93
CA ARG A 500 -7.90 -26.49 -4.86
C ARG A 500 -9.22 -25.78 -5.20
N ALA A 501 -9.38 -25.27 -6.41
CA ALA A 501 -10.62 -24.62 -6.86
C ALA A 501 -11.85 -25.52 -6.68
N LEU A 502 -11.74 -26.80 -7.04
CA LEU A 502 -12.84 -27.76 -6.88
C LEU A 502 -13.19 -27.99 -5.41
N ARG A 503 -12.18 -28.12 -4.52
CA ARG A 503 -12.44 -28.22 -3.06
C ARG A 503 -13.10 -26.97 -2.49
N LEU A 504 -12.72 -25.78 -2.96
CA LEU A 504 -13.37 -24.52 -2.57
C LEU A 504 -14.84 -24.48 -2.97
N ALA A 505 -15.19 -25.09 -4.12
CA ALA A 505 -16.59 -25.17 -4.57
C ALA A 505 -17.43 -26.19 -3.77
N GLU A 506 -16.81 -27.21 -3.19
CA GLU A 506 -17.47 -28.18 -2.31
C GLU A 506 -17.75 -27.62 -0.91
N ASP A 507 -16.84 -26.78 -0.39
CA ASP A 507 -17.00 -26.13 0.93
C ASP A 507 -16.45 -24.70 0.90
N PHE A 508 -17.37 -23.73 0.86
CA PHE A 508 -17.01 -22.30 0.83
C PHE A 508 -16.24 -21.82 2.07
N ARG A 509 -16.30 -22.53 3.20
CA ARG A 509 -15.51 -22.19 4.40
C ARG A 509 -14.00 -22.35 4.18
N LEU A 510 -13.59 -23.05 3.12
CA LEU A 510 -12.20 -23.17 2.68
C LEU A 510 -11.72 -21.91 1.93
N VAL A 511 -12.63 -21.05 1.48
CA VAL A 511 -12.30 -19.75 0.87
C VAL A 511 -11.87 -18.80 1.99
N ARG A 512 -10.59 -18.46 2.04
CA ARG A 512 -9.99 -17.66 3.12
C ARG A 512 -9.16 -16.48 2.63
N THR A 513 -8.63 -16.56 1.42
CA THR A 513 -7.71 -15.56 0.88
C THR A 513 -8.29 -14.91 -0.38
N MET A 514 -7.77 -13.74 -0.74
CA MET A 514 -8.12 -13.05 -1.99
C MET A 514 -7.96 -13.96 -3.21
N ALA A 515 -6.87 -14.73 -3.29
CA ALA A 515 -6.64 -15.67 -4.39
C ALA A 515 -7.68 -16.80 -4.43
N ASP A 516 -8.20 -17.26 -3.30
CA ASP A 516 -9.27 -18.27 -3.27
C ASP A 516 -10.55 -17.77 -3.94
N HIS A 517 -10.89 -16.49 -3.77
CA HIS A 517 -12.05 -15.87 -4.41
C HIS A 517 -11.92 -15.89 -5.94
N SER A 518 -10.76 -15.45 -6.46
CA SER A 518 -10.49 -15.49 -7.90
C SER A 518 -10.47 -16.91 -8.46
N LEU A 519 -9.84 -17.83 -7.73
CA LEU A 519 -9.70 -19.22 -8.14
C LEU A 519 -11.06 -19.94 -8.19
N LEU A 520 -11.91 -19.73 -7.18
CA LEU A 520 -13.28 -20.24 -7.12
C LEU A 520 -14.14 -19.64 -8.24
N GLY A 521 -14.05 -18.31 -8.45
CA GLY A 521 -14.76 -17.59 -9.51
C GLY A 521 -14.38 -18.05 -10.91
N ALA A 522 -13.16 -18.53 -11.09
CA ALA A 522 -12.65 -19.01 -12.40
C ALA A 522 -13.22 -20.38 -12.82
N LEU A 523 -13.86 -21.15 -11.95
CA LEU A 523 -14.46 -22.43 -12.30
C LEU A 523 -15.61 -22.26 -13.32
N PRO A 524 -15.79 -23.24 -14.25
CA PRO A 524 -16.91 -23.23 -15.20
C PRO A 524 -18.29 -23.12 -14.52
N THR A 525 -18.44 -23.76 -13.36
CA THR A 525 -19.68 -23.75 -12.55
C THR A 525 -20.00 -22.39 -11.96
N SER A 526 -19.01 -21.51 -11.80
CA SER A 526 -19.19 -20.18 -11.24
C SER A 526 -19.67 -19.15 -12.27
N ARG A 527 -19.59 -19.49 -13.57
CA ARG A 527 -20.02 -18.59 -14.64
C ARG A 527 -21.47 -18.15 -14.50
N GLN A 528 -22.37 -19.05 -14.12
CA GLN A 528 -23.79 -18.80 -13.90
C GLN A 528 -24.06 -17.80 -12.77
N TRP A 529 -23.09 -17.53 -11.92
CA TRP A 529 -23.25 -16.55 -10.83
C TRP A 529 -23.49 -15.13 -11.32
N PHE A 530 -23.17 -14.85 -12.60
CA PHE A 530 -23.36 -13.57 -13.25
C PHE A 530 -24.56 -13.53 -14.24
N ASP A 531 -25.38 -14.61 -14.30
CA ASP A 531 -26.53 -14.68 -15.21
C ASP A 531 -27.58 -13.58 -14.93
N PHE A 532 -27.58 -13.01 -13.72
CA PHE A 532 -28.43 -11.86 -13.39
C PHE A 532 -28.08 -10.60 -14.20
N LEU A 533 -26.90 -10.52 -14.80
CA LEU A 533 -26.53 -9.47 -15.75
C LEU A 533 -26.91 -9.80 -17.21
N ASP A 534 -27.42 -10.99 -17.50
CA ASP A 534 -27.73 -11.49 -18.85
C ASP A 534 -29.23 -11.60 -19.14
N THR A 535 -30.06 -10.72 -18.57
CA THR A 535 -31.50 -10.71 -18.82
C THR A 535 -31.83 -10.06 -20.19
N PRO A 536 -32.90 -10.51 -20.90
CA PRO A 536 -33.27 -9.95 -22.20
C PRO A 536 -33.60 -8.44 -22.16
N ASP A 537 -34.18 -7.97 -21.07
CA ASP A 537 -34.62 -6.57 -20.87
C ASP A 537 -33.56 -5.72 -20.14
N ARG A 538 -32.29 -6.15 -20.15
CA ARG A 538 -31.22 -5.39 -19.53
C ARG A 538 -31.10 -4.00 -20.13
N PRO A 539 -31.06 -2.92 -19.30
CA PRO A 539 -30.86 -1.57 -19.81
C PRO A 539 -29.45 -1.41 -20.38
N GLU A 540 -29.32 -0.46 -21.32
CA GLU A 540 -28.06 -0.06 -21.91
C GLU A 540 -27.81 1.42 -21.63
N LEU A 541 -26.55 1.82 -21.48
CA LEU A 541 -26.11 3.19 -21.33
C LEU A 541 -24.88 3.42 -22.21
N SER A 542 -24.82 4.49 -22.96
CA SER A 542 -23.60 4.83 -23.68
C SER A 542 -22.58 5.52 -22.76
N LEU A 543 -21.29 5.28 -23.00
CA LEU A 543 -20.22 5.98 -22.26
C LEU A 543 -20.31 7.50 -22.45
N ALA A 544 -20.78 7.98 -23.59
CA ALA A 544 -20.99 9.40 -23.86
C ALA A 544 -22.08 10.00 -22.95
N GLU A 545 -23.22 9.30 -22.78
CA GLU A 545 -24.31 9.73 -21.87
C GLU A 545 -23.81 9.73 -20.42
N ALA A 546 -23.12 8.68 -19.98
CA ALA A 546 -22.52 8.61 -18.66
C ALA A 546 -21.54 9.78 -18.41
N THR A 547 -20.70 10.13 -19.39
CA THR A 547 -19.75 11.23 -19.32
C THR A 547 -20.45 12.59 -19.24
N ALA A 548 -21.50 12.79 -20.02
CA ALA A 548 -22.29 14.04 -19.99
C ALA A 548 -22.99 14.26 -18.64
N ALA A 549 -23.33 13.18 -17.93
CA ALA A 549 -23.97 13.21 -16.61
C ALA A 549 -22.98 13.35 -15.43
N SER A 550 -21.67 13.37 -15.70
CA SER A 550 -20.62 13.32 -14.66
C SER A 550 -19.68 14.54 -14.77
N PRO A 551 -20.11 15.73 -14.35
CA PRO A 551 -19.23 16.90 -14.35
C PRO A 551 -18.09 16.73 -13.35
N VAL A 552 -16.93 17.33 -13.66
CA VAL A 552 -15.75 17.37 -12.78
C VAL A 552 -15.35 18.82 -12.52
N ALA A 553 -14.85 19.08 -11.32
CA ALA A 553 -14.36 20.41 -10.95
C ALA A 553 -13.00 20.71 -11.61
N ALA A 554 -12.57 21.97 -11.50
CA ALA A 554 -11.28 22.42 -12.02
C ALA A 554 -10.10 22.04 -11.11
N THR A 555 -10.37 21.76 -9.83
CA THR A 555 -9.37 21.53 -8.77
C THR A 555 -9.71 20.28 -7.97
N LEU A 556 -8.72 19.74 -7.23
CA LEU A 556 -8.89 18.56 -6.39
C LEU A 556 -9.82 18.79 -5.21
N ASP A 557 -9.73 19.96 -4.58
CA ASP A 557 -10.64 20.35 -3.49
C ASP A 557 -12.08 20.47 -3.99
N GLY A 558 -12.30 21.04 -5.17
CA GLY A 558 -13.62 21.08 -5.79
C GLY A 558 -14.20 19.70 -6.11
N ASP A 559 -13.37 18.76 -6.58
CA ASP A 559 -13.78 17.36 -6.77
C ASP A 559 -14.08 16.68 -5.43
N LEU A 560 -13.26 16.95 -4.40
CA LEU A 560 -13.45 16.40 -3.06
C LEU A 560 -14.75 16.89 -2.43
N ASP A 561 -15.07 18.19 -2.57
CA ASP A 561 -16.34 18.78 -2.12
C ASP A 561 -17.54 18.16 -2.84
N GLU A 562 -17.46 17.94 -4.15
CA GLU A 562 -18.51 17.27 -4.93
C GLU A 562 -18.75 15.84 -4.46
N VAL A 563 -17.67 15.08 -4.27
CA VAL A 563 -17.76 13.69 -3.79
C VAL A 563 -18.33 13.66 -2.37
N ARG A 564 -17.90 14.56 -1.49
CA ARG A 564 -18.45 14.71 -0.15
C ARG A 564 -19.95 14.97 -0.19
N ALA A 565 -20.38 15.95 -0.98
CA ALA A 565 -21.80 16.29 -1.11
C ALA A 565 -22.67 15.11 -1.57
N ARG A 566 -22.17 14.28 -2.50
CA ARG A 566 -22.85 13.07 -2.97
C ARG A 566 -22.96 12.00 -1.88
N ILE A 567 -21.91 11.82 -1.06
CA ILE A 567 -21.93 10.89 0.08
C ILE A 567 -22.92 11.39 1.15
N GLU A 568 -22.92 12.69 1.45
CA GLU A 568 -23.85 13.30 2.41
C GLU A 568 -25.31 13.22 1.93
N ALA A 569 -25.56 13.32 0.62
CA ALA A 569 -26.89 13.20 0.04
C ALA A 569 -27.55 11.83 0.26
N VAL A 570 -26.75 10.76 0.43
CA VAL A 570 -27.24 9.43 0.80
C VAL A 570 -27.28 9.20 2.32
N GLY A 571 -26.99 10.24 3.12
CA GLY A 571 -27.04 10.23 4.59
C GLY A 571 -25.80 9.65 5.26
N ALA A 572 -24.68 9.55 4.54
CA ALA A 572 -23.40 9.08 5.08
C ALA A 572 -22.43 10.25 5.32
N HIS A 573 -21.40 10.00 6.11
CA HIS A 573 -20.34 10.97 6.41
C HIS A 573 -18.97 10.34 6.16
N VAL A 574 -18.00 11.19 5.81
CA VAL A 574 -16.62 10.79 5.56
C VAL A 574 -15.76 11.20 6.74
N TYR A 575 -14.93 10.27 7.22
CA TYR A 575 -13.90 10.54 8.22
C TYR A 575 -12.53 10.15 7.66
N VAL A 576 -11.53 10.95 7.98
CA VAL A 576 -10.18 10.80 7.41
C VAL A 576 -9.15 10.82 8.52
N ALA A 577 -8.17 9.94 8.43
CA ALA A 577 -6.98 9.94 9.27
C ALA A 577 -5.73 10.15 8.40
N ASP A 578 -4.83 11.01 8.82
CA ASP A 578 -3.46 11.07 8.29
C ASP A 578 -2.69 9.85 8.81
N VAL A 579 -2.23 9.03 7.90
CA VAL A 579 -1.40 7.85 8.19
C VAL A 579 -0.05 7.92 7.49
N THR A 580 0.37 9.13 7.13
CA THR A 580 1.61 9.37 6.40
C THR A 580 2.83 9.03 7.24
N THR A 581 3.67 8.14 6.74
CA THR A 581 4.92 7.79 7.39
C THR A 581 6.06 8.74 6.97
N PRO A 582 7.16 8.83 7.75
CA PRO A 582 8.32 9.65 7.38
C PRO A 582 8.89 9.30 6.01
N GLU A 583 8.84 8.03 5.62
CA GLU A 583 9.30 7.56 4.31
C GLU A 583 8.54 8.24 3.16
N LEU A 584 7.23 8.42 3.31
CA LEU A 584 6.38 9.07 2.31
C LEU A 584 6.64 10.58 2.29
N ARG A 585 6.61 11.24 3.45
CA ARG A 585 6.87 12.70 3.59
C ARG A 585 8.19 13.10 2.99
N TRP A 586 9.19 12.24 3.08
CA TRP A 586 10.52 12.44 2.48
C TRP A 586 10.49 12.76 0.98
N ARG A 587 9.47 12.28 0.26
CA ARG A 587 9.27 12.55 -1.18
C ARG A 587 8.03 13.37 -1.50
N GLY A 588 7.46 14.03 -0.49
CA GLY A 588 6.27 14.87 -0.66
C GLY A 588 5.03 14.05 -1.03
N LEU A 589 4.93 12.85 -0.48
CA LEU A 589 3.75 12.01 -0.57
C LEU A 589 3.00 12.05 0.75
N GLU A 590 1.68 12.08 0.66
CA GLU A 590 0.74 11.96 1.77
C GLU A 590 -0.05 10.67 1.63
N CYS A 591 -0.38 10.05 2.75
CA CYS A 591 -1.25 8.89 2.80
C CYS A 591 -2.38 9.14 3.78
N THR A 592 -3.61 8.99 3.34
CA THR A 592 -4.77 9.04 4.22
C THR A 592 -5.44 7.70 4.33
N ARG A 593 -6.10 7.46 5.45
CA ARG A 593 -7.08 6.41 5.60
C ARG A 593 -8.45 7.00 5.74
N THR A 594 -9.32 6.68 4.81
CA THR A 594 -10.69 7.18 4.71
C THR A 594 -11.68 6.15 5.24
N PHE A 595 -12.76 6.59 5.87
CA PHE A 595 -13.84 5.79 6.38
C PHE A 595 -15.18 6.41 5.99
N VAL A 596 -16.09 5.61 5.48
CA VAL A 596 -17.47 5.99 5.20
C VAL A 596 -18.40 5.00 5.93
N PRO A 597 -18.77 5.28 7.19
CA PRO A 597 -19.65 4.40 7.95
C PRO A 597 -20.94 4.07 7.21
N GLY A 598 -21.34 2.81 7.21
CA GLY A 598 -22.51 2.30 6.49
C GLY A 598 -22.21 1.76 5.09
N PHE A 599 -21.07 2.09 4.46
CA PHE A 599 -20.64 1.50 3.19
C PHE A 599 -20.04 0.11 3.39
N LEU A 600 -20.23 -0.76 2.42
CA LEU A 600 -19.80 -2.16 2.51
C LEU A 600 -18.27 -2.26 2.36
N PRO A 601 -17.57 -2.78 3.36
CA PRO A 601 -16.13 -2.98 3.28
C PRO A 601 -15.80 -4.27 2.53
N MET A 602 -14.79 -4.23 1.65
CA MET A 602 -14.25 -5.43 1.02
C MET A 602 -13.61 -6.34 2.07
N THR A 603 -13.95 -7.62 2.03
CA THR A 603 -13.38 -8.66 2.90
C THR A 603 -13.12 -9.93 2.10
N PHE A 604 -12.06 -10.63 2.42
CA PHE A 604 -11.76 -11.92 1.82
C PHE A 604 -11.98 -13.05 2.82
N GLY A 605 -12.52 -14.16 2.33
CA GLY A 605 -12.93 -15.28 3.14
C GLY A 605 -14.45 -15.37 3.33
N HIS A 606 -14.99 -16.60 3.26
CA HIS A 606 -16.43 -16.81 3.39
C HIS A 606 -16.94 -16.51 4.81
N ASP A 607 -16.21 -16.96 5.83
CA ASP A 607 -16.59 -16.79 7.25
C ASP A 607 -16.26 -15.38 7.78
N THR A 608 -15.46 -14.60 7.06
CA THR A 608 -14.99 -13.27 7.46
C THR A 608 -15.76 -12.14 6.78
N ARG A 609 -16.91 -12.43 6.16
CA ARG A 609 -17.78 -11.41 5.58
C ARG A 609 -18.31 -10.46 6.66
N ARG A 610 -18.29 -9.17 6.37
CA ARG A 610 -18.78 -8.11 7.26
C ARG A 610 -20.10 -7.59 6.72
N LEU A 611 -21.20 -8.26 7.09
CA LEU A 611 -22.54 -7.97 6.58
C LEU A 611 -23.51 -7.45 7.68
N VAL A 612 -23.06 -7.38 8.93
CA VAL A 612 -23.87 -6.93 10.06
C VAL A 612 -23.63 -5.45 10.34
N GLY A 613 -24.70 -4.70 10.60
CA GLY A 613 -24.63 -3.26 10.88
C GLY A 613 -24.54 -2.36 9.63
N LEU A 614 -24.81 -2.90 8.45
CA LEU A 614 -24.72 -2.21 7.15
C LEU A 614 -26.12 -2.06 6.52
N PRO A 615 -26.84 -0.96 6.80
CA PRO A 615 -28.22 -0.77 6.34
C PRO A 615 -28.35 -0.70 4.81
N ARG A 616 -27.28 -0.37 4.09
CA ARG A 616 -27.27 -0.32 2.62
C ARG A 616 -27.57 -1.66 1.96
N LEU A 617 -27.32 -2.77 2.64
CA LEU A 617 -27.70 -4.11 2.15
C LEU A 617 -29.21 -4.27 1.93
N ASP A 618 -30.03 -3.57 2.71
CA ASP A 618 -31.48 -3.64 2.64
C ASP A 618 -32.13 -2.36 2.06
N ASP A 619 -31.30 -1.39 1.61
CA ASP A 619 -31.79 -0.09 1.14
C ASP A 619 -32.60 -0.25 -0.15
N ALA A 620 -33.88 0.12 -0.10
CA ALA A 620 -34.78 0.11 -1.25
C ALA A 620 -34.55 1.27 -2.23
N ARG A 621 -33.72 2.25 -1.88
CA ARG A 621 -33.44 3.44 -2.70
C ARG A 621 -32.36 3.21 -3.76
N LEU A 622 -31.74 2.02 -3.78
CA LEU A 622 -30.75 1.69 -4.82
C LEU A 622 -31.38 1.80 -6.22
N PRO A 623 -30.66 2.37 -7.20
CA PRO A 623 -31.26 2.76 -8.49
C PRO A 623 -31.59 1.57 -9.40
N TYR A 624 -31.14 0.35 -9.07
CA TYR A 624 -31.31 -0.82 -9.91
C TYR A 624 -32.16 -1.89 -9.25
N VAL A 625 -32.89 -2.63 -10.09
CA VAL A 625 -33.73 -3.74 -9.64
C VAL A 625 -32.86 -4.85 -9.06
N SER A 626 -33.23 -5.32 -7.87
CA SER A 626 -32.63 -6.51 -7.27
C SER A 626 -33.28 -7.77 -7.84
N LEU A 627 -32.45 -8.66 -8.37
CA LEU A 627 -32.84 -10.00 -8.82
C LEU A 627 -32.48 -11.09 -7.81
N LEU A 628 -32.20 -10.72 -6.56
CA LEU A 628 -32.01 -11.68 -5.48
C LEU A 628 -33.34 -12.44 -5.27
N PRO A 629 -33.35 -13.80 -5.33
CA PRO A 629 -34.58 -14.56 -5.20
C PRO A 629 -35.26 -14.31 -3.85
N PRO A 630 -36.62 -14.27 -3.81
CA PRO A 630 -37.34 -14.12 -2.56
C PRO A 630 -36.95 -15.17 -1.52
N GLY A 631 -36.73 -14.73 -0.27
CA GLY A 631 -36.30 -15.58 0.84
C GLY A 631 -34.81 -15.90 0.88
N ARG A 632 -34.02 -15.44 -0.09
CA ARG A 632 -32.57 -15.46 -0.02
C ARG A 632 -32.03 -14.17 0.61
N THR A 633 -30.95 -14.33 1.36
CA THR A 633 -30.21 -13.22 1.99
C THR A 633 -28.80 -13.12 1.40
N PRO A 634 -28.09 -12.01 1.58
CA PRO A 634 -26.67 -11.91 1.22
C PRO A 634 -25.79 -13.03 1.79
N ALA A 635 -26.14 -13.55 2.97
CA ALA A 635 -25.42 -14.64 3.61
C ALA A 635 -25.53 -15.98 2.86
N ASP A 636 -26.61 -16.20 2.10
CA ASP A 636 -26.84 -17.43 1.33
C ASP A 636 -26.09 -17.48 0.00
N LEU A 637 -25.42 -16.39 -0.38
CA LEU A 637 -24.70 -16.30 -1.63
C LEU A 637 -23.29 -16.90 -1.53
N PRO A 638 -22.75 -17.43 -2.63
CA PRO A 638 -21.37 -17.85 -2.68
C PRO A 638 -20.42 -16.69 -2.38
N PRO A 639 -19.16 -16.96 -2.02
CA PRO A 639 -18.13 -15.94 -1.91
C PRO A 639 -18.08 -15.09 -3.19
N HIS A 640 -17.91 -13.77 -3.05
CA HIS A 640 -17.75 -12.92 -4.22
C HIS A 640 -16.46 -13.29 -4.99
N PRO A 641 -16.47 -13.27 -6.33
CA PRO A 641 -15.30 -13.65 -7.12
C PRO A 641 -14.31 -12.48 -7.37
N PHE A 642 -14.45 -11.40 -6.64
CA PHE A 642 -13.57 -10.24 -6.74
C PHE A 642 -12.18 -10.57 -6.15
N PRO A 643 -11.06 -10.27 -6.86
CA PRO A 643 -9.69 -10.53 -6.43
C PRO A 643 -9.18 -9.51 -5.42
#